data_45ed64f33b48dce42b08d164c811775e
#
_entry.id   45ed64f33b48dce42b08d164c811775e
#
_cell.length_a   1.000
_cell.length_b   1.000
_cell.length_c   1.000
_cell.angle_alpha   90.00
_cell.angle_beta   90.00
_cell.angle_gamma   90.00
#
_symmetry.space_group_name_H-M   'P 1'
#
loop_
_entity.id
_entity.type
_entity.pdbx_description
1 polymer ?
#
loop_
_entity_poly.entity_id
_entity_poly.type
_entity_poly.pdbx_seq_one_letter_code
_entity_poly.pdbx_strand_id
1 'polypeptide(L)'
;MAKEKYIEIKGARANNLKNIDIKIPQGKFVAITGVSGSGKSSLAFDTLYAEGQRRYVESLSSYARQFLGRMSKPECDFIKGLPPAIAIEQKVISRNPRSTVGTTTEIYEYLRLLYARIGRTFSPISGEEVKRHTTEDVLACTRQYSPGTKFVILAPIHVAEGRTLDRQLEMYLQEGYSRILVKDEFVRIEDFDGKAEAQDIYLVIDRSSVSEEKNDISRLTDSTETAFYEGDGACRLLFLPSHICYDFSTRFEADGITFEDPSDNMFAFNSPLGACPTCEGFGSVIGIDEKLVIPNTSMSVYDGCVVCWRGEKMGMWQKEFIRRAAQYDFPIFEPYFNLTQKQKDMLWHGLPCDRKKDIHEQVSIDAFFQMVKENQYKIQYRVMLSRFRGKTVCPDCHGTRLKKEATYVKIGGRSITELVEMSITNLKTWFDKLELTEHEQSIGKRLLTEINNRLQFLLDVGLGYLTLGRLSNSLSGGESQRINLTTSLGSSLVGSVYILDEPSIGLHSRDTDRLIKVLRELQQLGNTVVVVEHDEEIMRAADYLIDIGPDAGRLGGEVVYAGPASEYDTTDKAAQQKLLERYPKSYTIRYLTHDEEIECPASQRAWNMSITIRGARMNNLRGIDVEIPLNVFTVVTGVSGSGKSSLIKGILYPALRRRLDLVADAPGEFASLEGDWKSIRHIEFVDQNPIGKSTRSNPATYLKAYDAIRTLFAAQPLAKQMGFTAQYFSFNAEGGRCEECKGAGYVTIEMQFMADLTLTCEACHGKRFKHDILDVRYGGKDINDVLNMTVNEAIEFFSDEKNSHSDDDFDQCRIIVRRLRPLQEVGLGYIKLGQSSSTLSGGENQRVKLAYFIGKEEQEPTLFIFDEPTTGLHFHDIRRLLHAFNALIERGHSLVVIEHNLDVIKCADYIIDLGPDGGDKGGNLVACGTPQQVAACPGSITGQFLKKYLPK
;
A
#
# COMPACT_ATOMS: atom_id res chain seq x y z
N MET A 1 11.34 39.55 25.09
CA MET A 1 10.79 38.21 24.96
C MET A 1 9.44 38.33 24.30
N ALA A 2 9.25 37.72 23.11
CA ALA A 2 7.93 37.66 22.48
C ALA A 2 6.99 36.91 23.41
N LYS A 3 5.78 37.44 23.64
CA LYS A 3 4.79 36.81 24.50
C LYS A 3 4.42 35.46 23.85
N GLU A 4 4.65 34.35 24.51
CA GLU A 4 4.29 33.03 24.03
C GLU A 4 2.79 33.02 23.72
N LYS A 5 2.45 32.52 22.51
CA LYS A 5 1.05 32.36 22.08
C LYS A 5 0.60 30.96 22.42
N TYR A 6 -0.63 30.83 22.89
CA TYR A 6 -1.23 29.54 23.25
C TYR A 6 -2.55 29.33 22.54
N ILE A 7 -2.84 28.06 22.23
CA ILE A 7 -4.19 27.59 21.96
C ILE A 7 -4.79 27.24 23.31
N GLU A 8 -5.82 27.98 23.71
CA GLU A 8 -6.51 27.75 24.99
C GLU A 8 -7.80 26.99 24.76
N ILE A 9 -7.91 25.79 25.33
CA ILE A 9 -9.09 24.95 25.34
C ILE A 9 -9.67 25.00 26.75
N LYS A 10 -10.95 25.32 26.88
CA LYS A 10 -11.67 25.31 28.14
C LYS A 10 -12.87 24.41 28.11
N GLY A 11 -13.03 23.63 29.18
CA GLY A 11 -14.17 22.81 29.42
C GLY A 11 -14.39 21.70 28.38
N ALA A 12 -13.32 21.06 27.87
CA ALA A 12 -13.45 19.97 26.91
C ALA A 12 -14.10 18.73 27.55
N ARG A 13 -15.19 18.26 26.95
CA ARG A 13 -16.05 17.17 27.46
C ARG A 13 -16.33 16.10 26.39
N ALA A 14 -15.64 16.15 25.25
CA ALA A 14 -15.82 15.18 24.19
C ALA A 14 -15.55 13.74 24.68
N ASN A 15 -16.44 12.83 24.44
CA ASN A 15 -16.39 11.41 24.83
C ASN A 15 -16.14 11.22 26.34
N ASN A 16 -14.92 10.79 26.73
CA ASN A 16 -14.55 10.51 28.11
C ASN A 16 -13.82 11.67 28.81
N LEU A 17 -13.60 12.80 28.14
CA LEU A 17 -12.91 13.95 28.73
C LEU A 17 -13.73 14.57 29.89
N LYS A 18 -13.07 14.81 31.02
CA LYS A 18 -13.70 15.28 32.27
C LYS A 18 -13.62 16.79 32.45
N ASN A 19 -14.22 17.55 31.53
CA ASN A 19 -14.26 19.02 31.61
C ASN A 19 -12.87 19.63 31.76
N ILE A 20 -11.93 19.24 30.89
CA ILE A 20 -10.51 19.61 31.01
C ILE A 20 -10.23 21.02 30.48
N ASP A 21 -9.35 21.72 31.14
CA ASP A 21 -8.77 23.00 30.74
C ASP A 21 -7.31 22.77 30.35
N ILE A 22 -6.88 23.20 29.14
CA ILE A 22 -5.53 23.00 28.65
C ILE A 22 -5.04 24.16 27.81
N LYS A 23 -3.72 24.42 27.85
CA LYS A 23 -3.01 25.41 27.04
C LYS A 23 -1.93 24.71 26.24
N ILE A 24 -2.05 24.79 24.91
CA ILE A 24 -1.09 24.20 23.94
C ILE A 24 -0.23 25.34 23.38
N PRO A 25 1.10 25.32 23.55
CA PRO A 25 1.96 26.37 23.03
C PRO A 25 2.00 26.34 21.49
N GLN A 26 1.82 27.52 20.84
CA GLN A 26 1.91 27.65 19.39
C GLN A 26 3.36 27.64 18.90
N GLY A 27 3.59 27.14 17.70
CA GLY A 27 4.91 27.05 17.08
C GLY A 27 5.84 26.04 17.78
N LYS A 28 5.27 25.10 18.53
CA LYS A 28 5.99 24.06 19.25
C LYS A 28 5.60 22.68 18.71
N PHE A 29 6.50 21.73 18.96
CA PHE A 29 6.26 20.31 18.77
C PHE A 29 5.68 19.75 20.08
N VAL A 30 4.41 19.34 20.06
CA VAL A 30 3.65 18.92 21.24
C VAL A 30 3.26 17.46 21.09
N ALA A 31 3.57 16.63 22.08
CA ALA A 31 3.12 15.25 22.15
C ALA A 31 1.93 15.13 23.11
N ILE A 32 0.87 14.45 22.68
CA ILE A 32 -0.28 14.05 23.51
C ILE A 32 -0.17 12.54 23.73
N THR A 33 -0.07 12.11 24.96
CA THR A 33 0.14 10.72 25.33
C THR A 33 -0.82 10.26 26.43
N GLY A 34 -0.68 9.04 26.90
CA GLY A 34 -1.47 8.40 27.96
C GLY A 34 -1.89 6.98 27.59
N VAL A 35 -2.45 6.24 28.52
CA VAL A 35 -2.89 4.86 28.30
C VAL A 35 -3.93 4.75 27.17
N SER A 36 -4.04 3.55 26.58
CA SER A 36 -5.05 3.29 25.55
C SER A 36 -6.45 3.57 26.09
N GLY A 37 -7.28 4.34 25.30
CA GLY A 37 -8.64 4.72 25.75
C GLY A 37 -8.71 5.81 26.81
N SER A 38 -7.62 6.51 27.13
CA SER A 38 -7.62 7.60 28.11
C SER A 38 -8.31 8.89 27.62
N GLY A 39 -8.47 9.09 26.30
CA GLY A 39 -9.10 10.30 25.72
C GLY A 39 -8.17 11.16 24.86
N LYS A 40 -6.99 10.66 24.48
CA LYS A 40 -6.02 11.38 23.62
C LYS A 40 -6.63 11.83 22.30
N SER A 41 -7.21 10.90 21.56
CA SER A 41 -7.86 11.18 20.28
C SER A 41 -9.06 12.09 20.44
N SER A 42 -9.79 11.99 21.58
CA SER A 42 -10.89 12.89 21.91
C SER A 42 -10.44 14.34 22.07
N LEU A 43 -9.25 14.57 22.65
CA LEU A 43 -8.67 15.90 22.74
C LEU A 43 -8.13 16.38 21.38
N ALA A 44 -7.36 15.54 20.68
CA ALA A 44 -6.65 15.92 19.48
C ALA A 44 -7.61 16.05 18.25
N PHE A 45 -8.46 15.06 18.04
CA PHE A 45 -9.32 14.98 16.84
C PHE A 45 -10.73 15.46 17.10
N ASP A 46 -11.41 14.93 18.11
CA ASP A 46 -12.83 15.27 18.37
C ASP A 46 -13.01 16.69 18.99
N THR A 47 -11.94 17.28 19.53
CA THR A 47 -11.99 18.63 20.09
C THR A 47 -11.17 19.64 19.27
N LEU A 48 -9.84 19.48 19.17
CA LEU A 48 -8.97 20.47 18.54
C LEU A 48 -9.15 20.51 17.02
N TYR A 49 -9.05 19.36 16.34
CA TYR A 49 -9.22 19.28 14.89
C TYR A 49 -10.64 19.60 14.46
N ALA A 50 -11.64 19.03 15.13
CA ALA A 50 -13.05 19.25 14.82
C ALA A 50 -13.43 20.74 14.85
N GLU A 51 -12.93 21.50 15.84
CA GLU A 51 -13.15 22.96 15.87
C GLU A 51 -12.39 23.69 14.76
N GLY A 52 -11.15 23.28 14.44
CA GLY A 52 -10.39 23.85 13.33
C GLY A 52 -11.09 23.64 11.98
N GLN A 53 -11.58 22.44 11.74
CA GLN A 53 -12.34 22.08 10.53
C GLN A 53 -13.66 22.84 10.48
N ARG A 54 -14.40 22.93 11.60
CA ARG A 54 -15.64 23.70 11.69
C ARG A 54 -15.42 25.16 11.29
N ARG A 55 -14.40 25.83 11.84
CA ARG A 55 -14.06 27.22 11.50
C ARG A 55 -13.67 27.37 10.04
N TYR A 56 -12.92 26.43 9.50
CA TYR A 56 -12.57 26.44 8.09
C TYR A 56 -13.81 26.36 7.19
N VAL A 57 -14.71 25.41 7.46
CA VAL A 57 -15.97 25.27 6.73
C VAL A 57 -16.85 26.52 6.87
N GLU A 58 -16.90 27.14 8.05
CA GLU A 58 -17.64 28.40 8.26
C GLU A 58 -17.06 29.58 7.46
N SER A 59 -15.77 29.57 7.15
CA SER A 59 -15.11 30.59 6.32
C SER A 59 -15.42 30.46 4.83
N LEU A 60 -15.94 29.31 4.37
CA LEU A 60 -16.25 29.05 2.98
C LEU A 60 -17.55 29.78 2.53
N SER A 61 -17.74 29.85 1.22
CA SER A 61 -18.95 30.45 0.63
C SER A 61 -20.22 29.72 1.10
N SER A 62 -21.39 30.43 1.08
CA SER A 62 -22.66 29.80 1.44
C SER A 62 -23.01 28.60 0.57
N TYR A 63 -22.60 28.60 -0.70
CA TYR A 63 -22.78 27.50 -1.62
C TYR A 63 -21.96 26.27 -1.19
N ALA A 64 -20.67 26.42 -0.90
CA ALA A 64 -19.82 25.33 -0.43
C ALA A 64 -20.32 24.74 0.90
N ARG A 65 -20.79 25.60 1.84
CA ARG A 65 -21.38 25.15 3.12
C ARG A 65 -22.65 24.31 2.95
N GLN A 66 -23.43 24.57 1.91
CA GLN A 66 -24.65 23.81 1.63
C GLN A 66 -24.36 22.35 1.25
N PHE A 67 -23.22 22.09 0.57
CA PHE A 67 -22.75 20.74 0.23
C PHE A 67 -22.06 20.04 1.39
N LEU A 68 -21.28 20.77 2.20
CA LEU A 68 -20.50 20.20 3.30
C LEU A 68 -21.33 19.94 4.57
N GLY A 69 -22.56 20.50 4.65
CA GLY A 69 -23.43 20.40 5.82
C GLY A 69 -22.96 21.26 7.00
N ARG A 70 -23.74 21.28 8.08
CA ARG A 70 -23.37 21.95 9.33
C ARG A 70 -22.56 20.98 10.17
N MET A 71 -21.30 21.34 10.47
CA MET A 71 -20.51 20.63 11.45
C MET A 71 -20.96 21.01 12.87
N SER A 72 -21.13 20.01 13.74
CA SER A 72 -21.44 20.23 15.13
C SER A 72 -20.24 20.88 15.85
N LYS A 73 -20.52 21.81 16.77
CA LYS A 73 -19.49 22.35 17.64
C LYS A 73 -19.02 21.25 18.59
N PRO A 74 -17.68 21.09 18.78
CA PRO A 74 -17.17 20.17 19.80
C PRO A 74 -17.73 20.51 21.20
N GLU A 75 -17.88 19.49 22.03
CA GLU A 75 -18.36 19.66 23.40
C GLU A 75 -17.29 20.32 24.27
N CYS A 76 -17.19 21.64 24.18
CA CYS A 76 -16.30 22.48 24.97
C CYS A 76 -16.91 23.86 25.18
N ASP A 77 -16.44 24.56 26.19
CA ASP A 77 -16.90 25.93 26.46
C ASP A 77 -16.37 26.87 25.39
N PHE A 78 -15.05 26.90 25.17
CA PHE A 78 -14.45 27.64 24.07
C PHE A 78 -13.04 27.13 23.73
N ILE A 79 -12.61 27.42 22.49
CA ILE A 79 -11.22 27.27 22.02
C ILE A 79 -10.76 28.61 21.45
N LYS A 80 -9.69 29.20 22.00
CA LYS A 80 -9.09 30.46 21.55
C LYS A 80 -7.70 30.22 20.96
N GLY A 81 -7.30 31.10 20.02
CA GLY A 81 -5.97 31.05 19.46
C GLY A 81 -5.70 29.85 18.52
N LEU A 82 -6.75 29.17 18.01
CA LEU A 82 -6.60 28.04 17.12
C LEU A 82 -6.37 28.52 15.66
N PRO A 83 -5.20 28.27 15.06
CA PRO A 83 -4.95 28.44 13.64
C PRO A 83 -5.69 27.41 12.78
N PRO A 84 -5.62 27.49 11.43
CA PRO A 84 -6.10 26.41 10.56
C PRO A 84 -5.49 25.07 10.94
N ALA A 85 -6.33 24.04 11.05
CA ALA A 85 -5.92 22.72 11.52
C ALA A 85 -5.96 21.70 10.36
N ILE A 86 -4.91 20.91 10.25
CA ILE A 86 -4.74 19.83 9.28
C ILE A 86 -4.54 18.53 10.07
N ALA A 87 -5.36 17.53 9.81
CA ALA A 87 -5.21 16.21 10.41
C ALA A 87 -4.58 15.22 9.42
N ILE A 88 -3.69 14.38 9.92
CA ILE A 88 -3.06 13.30 9.17
C ILE A 88 -3.34 12.00 9.93
N GLU A 89 -4.41 11.32 9.51
CA GLU A 89 -4.89 10.07 10.09
C GLU A 89 -4.30 8.85 9.37
N GLN A 90 -4.36 7.68 10.01
CA GLN A 90 -3.89 6.41 9.46
C GLN A 90 -4.82 5.77 8.42
N LYS A 91 -6.01 6.30 8.23
CA LYS A 91 -6.98 5.71 7.31
C LYS A 91 -6.50 5.79 5.88
N VAL A 92 -6.59 4.69 5.15
CA VAL A 92 -6.34 4.66 3.71
C VAL A 92 -7.38 5.54 3.02
N ILE A 93 -6.94 6.68 2.50
CA ILE A 93 -7.81 7.75 1.99
C ILE A 93 -8.49 7.36 0.67
N SER A 94 -7.90 6.46 -0.10
CA SER A 94 -8.41 6.16 -1.44
C SER A 94 -8.84 4.72 -1.60
N ARG A 95 -10.14 4.49 -1.82
CA ARG A 95 -10.67 3.23 -2.35
C ARG A 95 -10.56 3.15 -3.87
N ASN A 96 -10.05 4.19 -4.53
CA ASN A 96 -9.92 4.22 -5.98
C ASN A 96 -8.84 3.21 -6.42
N PRO A 97 -9.20 2.19 -7.21
CA PRO A 97 -8.24 1.16 -7.65
C PRO A 97 -7.18 1.68 -8.63
N ARG A 98 -7.32 2.90 -9.14
CA ARG A 98 -6.35 3.56 -10.02
C ARG A 98 -5.34 4.42 -9.26
N SER A 99 -5.59 4.77 -7.99
CA SER A 99 -4.70 5.60 -7.18
C SER A 99 -3.38 4.87 -6.87
N THR A 100 -2.26 5.57 -7.06
CA THR A 100 -0.91 5.06 -6.81
C THR A 100 -0.13 6.01 -5.91
N VAL A 101 1.01 5.57 -5.40
CA VAL A 101 1.95 6.43 -4.66
C VAL A 101 2.28 7.67 -5.49
N GLY A 102 2.59 7.50 -6.78
CA GLY A 102 2.92 8.62 -7.68
C GLY A 102 1.80 9.64 -7.84
N THR A 103 0.53 9.20 -7.93
CA THR A 103 -0.60 10.13 -8.04
C THR A 103 -0.95 10.78 -6.71
N THR A 104 -0.81 10.06 -5.59
CA THR A 104 -1.09 10.61 -4.25
C THR A 104 -0.05 11.65 -3.84
N THR A 105 1.21 11.48 -4.24
CA THR A 105 2.31 12.43 -3.98
C THR A 105 2.42 13.54 -5.04
N GLU A 106 1.57 13.51 -6.06
CA GLU A 106 1.59 14.40 -7.22
C GLU A 106 2.85 14.28 -8.10
N ILE A 107 3.82 13.43 -7.74
CA ILE A 107 5.06 13.24 -8.51
C ILE A 107 4.74 12.78 -9.94
N TYR A 108 3.73 11.91 -10.09
CA TYR A 108 3.33 11.41 -11.40
C TYR A 108 2.84 12.54 -12.34
N GLU A 109 2.14 13.53 -11.80
CA GLU A 109 1.67 14.69 -12.57
C GLU A 109 2.84 15.53 -13.09
N TYR A 110 3.86 15.76 -12.25
CA TYR A 110 5.08 16.43 -12.68
C TYR A 110 5.89 15.62 -13.71
N LEU A 111 5.93 14.28 -13.56
CA LEU A 111 6.57 13.39 -14.53
C LEU A 111 5.87 13.46 -15.90
N ARG A 112 4.55 13.43 -15.95
CA ARG A 112 3.78 13.57 -17.20
C ARG A 112 4.15 14.86 -17.93
N LEU A 113 4.13 15.98 -17.19
CA LEU A 113 4.49 17.28 -17.74
C LEU A 113 5.92 17.31 -18.22
N LEU A 114 6.85 16.69 -17.48
CA LEU A 114 8.26 16.63 -17.86
C LEU A 114 8.43 15.86 -19.19
N TYR A 115 7.82 14.68 -19.30
CA TYR A 115 7.86 13.86 -20.52
C TYR A 115 7.19 14.54 -21.72
N ALA A 116 6.11 15.28 -21.50
CA ALA A 116 5.46 16.05 -22.56
C ALA A 116 6.30 17.25 -23.04
N ARG A 117 7.21 17.79 -22.20
CA ARG A 117 7.99 19.01 -22.53
C ARG A 117 9.38 18.74 -23.08
N ILE A 118 10.07 17.74 -22.53
CA ILE A 118 11.46 17.42 -22.88
C ILE A 118 11.67 15.97 -23.30
N GLY A 119 10.60 15.16 -23.35
CA GLY A 119 10.68 13.76 -23.78
C GLY A 119 11.00 13.67 -25.27
N ARG A 120 11.87 12.74 -25.64
CA ARG A 120 12.23 12.42 -27.02
C ARG A 120 11.65 11.08 -27.41
N THR A 121 11.04 11.02 -28.61
CA THR A 121 10.44 9.80 -29.12
C THR A 121 11.50 8.97 -29.86
N PHE A 122 11.51 7.65 -29.62
CA PHE A 122 12.43 6.72 -30.29
C PHE A 122 11.62 5.64 -31.00
N SER A 123 12.07 5.27 -32.21
CA SER A 123 11.46 4.16 -32.95
C SER A 123 11.64 2.84 -32.19
N PRO A 124 10.61 2.02 -32.08
CA PRO A 124 10.72 0.67 -31.48
C PRO A 124 11.44 -0.34 -32.40
N ILE A 125 11.66 -0.01 -33.68
CA ILE A 125 12.30 -0.88 -34.69
C ILE A 125 13.79 -0.60 -34.74
N SER A 126 14.19 0.63 -35.11
CA SER A 126 15.59 1.03 -35.25
C SER A 126 16.21 1.49 -33.93
N GLY A 127 15.42 1.97 -33.00
CA GLY A 127 15.92 2.64 -31.78
C GLY A 127 16.44 4.06 -31.99
N GLU A 128 16.29 4.60 -33.21
CA GLU A 128 16.71 5.98 -33.53
C GLU A 128 15.68 6.99 -33.02
N GLU A 129 16.16 8.22 -32.77
CA GLU A 129 15.31 9.33 -32.35
C GLU A 129 14.41 9.78 -33.50
N VAL A 130 13.12 9.78 -33.27
CA VAL A 130 12.12 10.30 -34.20
C VAL A 130 11.99 11.80 -33.99
N LYS A 131 12.26 12.56 -35.02
CA LYS A 131 12.13 14.01 -35.00
C LYS A 131 11.62 14.52 -36.35
N ARG A 132 10.99 15.66 -36.32
CA ARG A 132 10.70 16.41 -37.54
C ARG A 132 11.97 17.10 -37.99
N HIS A 133 12.44 16.73 -39.15
CA HIS A 133 13.61 17.35 -39.73
C HIS A 133 13.23 18.71 -40.36
N THR A 134 14.12 19.61 -40.20
CA THR A 134 14.05 20.96 -40.84
C THR A 134 15.07 21.07 -41.96
N THR A 135 14.97 22.11 -42.73
CA THR A 135 16.02 22.46 -43.73
C THR A 135 17.39 22.59 -43.08
N GLU A 136 17.47 23.08 -41.83
CA GLU A 136 18.74 23.23 -41.10
C GLU A 136 19.35 21.85 -40.74
N ASP A 137 18.53 20.82 -40.47
CA ASP A 137 19.03 19.45 -40.25
C ASP A 137 19.70 18.90 -41.50
N VAL A 138 19.10 19.16 -42.67
CA VAL A 138 19.67 18.77 -43.97
C VAL A 138 20.98 19.51 -44.24
N LEU A 139 21.03 20.80 -43.96
CA LEU A 139 22.25 21.60 -44.05
C LEU A 139 23.34 21.12 -43.08
N ALA A 140 22.96 20.79 -41.84
CA ALA A 140 23.89 20.25 -40.83
C ALA A 140 24.49 18.90 -41.27
N CYS A 141 23.70 18.06 -41.93
CA CYS A 141 24.19 16.81 -42.52
C CYS A 141 25.23 17.07 -43.61
N THR A 142 24.98 18.01 -44.51
CA THR A 142 25.96 18.36 -45.59
C THR A 142 27.27 18.91 -45.03
N ARG A 143 27.24 19.67 -43.94
CA ARG A 143 28.43 20.22 -43.25
C ARG A 143 29.34 19.15 -42.64
N GLN A 144 28.89 17.91 -42.48
CA GLN A 144 29.72 16.79 -42.00
C GLN A 144 30.72 16.29 -43.08
N TYR A 145 30.52 16.68 -44.29
CA TYR A 145 31.36 16.28 -45.42
C TYR A 145 32.30 17.39 -45.87
N SER A 146 33.45 17.00 -46.47
CA SER A 146 34.43 17.95 -46.93
C SER A 146 33.89 18.85 -48.05
N PRO A 147 34.28 20.15 -48.09
CA PRO A 147 33.89 21.01 -49.19
C PRO A 147 34.24 20.42 -50.58
N GLY A 148 33.35 20.57 -51.55
CA GLY A 148 33.46 19.97 -52.86
C GLY A 148 32.88 18.55 -53.02
N THR A 149 32.48 17.87 -51.92
CA THR A 149 31.79 16.58 -52.01
C THR A 149 30.45 16.77 -52.74
N LYS A 150 30.19 15.94 -53.78
CA LYS A 150 28.97 16.05 -54.57
C LYS A 150 27.85 15.28 -53.91
N PHE A 151 26.67 15.86 -53.90
CA PHE A 151 25.44 15.20 -53.45
C PHE A 151 24.26 15.56 -54.36
N VAL A 152 23.20 14.77 -54.26
CA VAL A 152 21.95 14.92 -54.96
C VAL A 152 20.81 15.01 -53.98
N ILE A 153 19.92 15.99 -54.14
CA ILE A 153 18.68 16.12 -53.37
C ILE A 153 17.58 15.42 -54.14
N LEU A 154 16.91 14.50 -53.46
CA LEU A 154 15.92 13.61 -54.03
C LEU A 154 14.60 13.76 -53.24
N ALA A 155 13.49 13.66 -53.93
CA ALA A 155 12.16 13.55 -53.35
C ALA A 155 11.54 12.22 -53.72
N PRO A 156 10.97 11.42 -52.80
CA PRO A 156 10.23 10.25 -53.15
C PRO A 156 8.98 10.59 -53.96
N ILE A 157 8.62 9.76 -54.94
CA ILE A 157 7.47 10.04 -55.78
C ILE A 157 6.21 9.46 -55.12
N HIS A 158 5.26 10.31 -54.83
CA HIS A 158 3.93 9.96 -54.39
C HIS A 158 2.93 10.04 -55.52
N VAL A 159 2.27 8.92 -55.83
CA VAL A 159 1.22 8.89 -56.83
C VAL A 159 -0.12 9.07 -56.13
N ALA A 160 -0.82 10.16 -56.42
CA ALA A 160 -2.13 10.46 -55.86
C ALA A 160 -3.18 9.42 -56.23
N GLU A 161 -4.15 9.17 -55.38
CA GLU A 161 -5.25 8.23 -55.62
C GLU A 161 -5.96 8.53 -56.94
N GLY A 162 -6.04 7.48 -57.81
CA GLY A 162 -6.66 7.59 -59.13
C GLY A 162 -5.75 8.06 -60.25
N ARG A 163 -4.45 8.27 -60.00
CA ARG A 163 -3.45 8.57 -61.04
C ARG A 163 -2.59 7.34 -61.32
N THR A 164 -2.01 7.32 -62.53
CA THR A 164 -0.95 6.38 -62.86
C THR A 164 0.41 6.99 -62.67
N LEU A 165 1.46 6.18 -62.48
CA LEU A 165 2.85 6.66 -62.37
C LEU A 165 3.29 7.45 -63.56
N ASP A 166 2.98 7.01 -64.81
CA ASP A 166 3.31 7.69 -66.04
C ASP A 166 2.72 9.13 -66.08
N ARG A 167 1.49 9.26 -65.66
CA ARG A 167 0.82 10.56 -65.59
C ARG A 167 1.43 11.50 -64.57
N GLN A 168 1.89 10.93 -63.46
CA GLN A 168 2.60 11.71 -62.41
C GLN A 168 3.98 12.17 -62.95
N LEU A 169 4.70 11.33 -63.66
CA LEU A 169 5.99 11.67 -64.29
C LEU A 169 5.81 12.72 -65.42
N GLU A 170 4.74 12.65 -66.23
CA GLU A 170 4.40 13.67 -67.21
C GLU A 170 4.19 15.06 -66.53
N MET A 171 3.55 15.12 -65.39
CA MET A 171 3.35 16.35 -64.63
C MET A 171 4.69 16.94 -64.20
N TYR A 172 5.56 16.10 -63.58
CA TYR A 172 6.90 16.54 -63.20
C TYR A 172 7.72 17.07 -64.36
N LEU A 173 7.54 16.50 -65.52
CA LEU A 173 8.20 17.00 -66.77
C LEU A 173 7.66 18.36 -67.18
N GLN A 174 6.36 18.63 -67.02
CA GLN A 174 5.74 19.92 -67.26
C GLN A 174 6.19 20.99 -66.26
N GLU A 175 6.46 20.59 -64.99
CA GLU A 175 6.98 21.43 -63.94
C GLU A 175 8.48 21.74 -64.08
N GLY A 176 9.16 21.07 -65.02
CA GLY A 176 10.56 21.36 -65.35
C GLY A 176 11.56 20.34 -64.80
N TYR A 177 11.12 19.31 -64.16
CA TYR A 177 11.99 18.23 -63.71
C TYR A 177 12.30 17.31 -64.88
N SER A 178 13.55 16.87 -65.03
CA SER A 178 13.97 16.09 -66.14
C SER A 178 14.54 14.70 -65.81
N ARG A 179 14.80 14.44 -64.53
CA ARG A 179 15.51 13.23 -64.12
C ARG A 179 14.90 12.61 -62.90
N ILE A 180 14.98 11.30 -62.85
CA ILE A 180 14.64 10.44 -61.71
C ILE A 180 15.80 9.51 -61.37
N LEU A 181 15.85 9.05 -60.14
CA LEU A 181 16.73 7.98 -59.68
C LEU A 181 15.86 6.69 -59.57
N VAL A 182 16.25 5.67 -60.26
CA VAL A 182 15.57 4.33 -60.27
C VAL A 182 16.60 3.28 -59.90
N LYS A 183 16.46 2.62 -58.74
CA LYS A 183 17.38 1.54 -58.29
C LYS A 183 18.88 1.93 -58.44
N ASP A 184 19.27 3.10 -57.99
CA ASP A 184 20.62 3.65 -58.05
C ASP A 184 21.13 4.15 -59.44
N GLU A 185 20.30 4.14 -60.49
CA GLU A 185 20.63 4.69 -61.81
C GLU A 185 19.85 5.98 -62.09
N PHE A 186 20.55 6.99 -62.58
CA PHE A 186 19.94 8.26 -63.00
C PHE A 186 19.42 8.16 -64.41
N VAL A 187 18.08 8.16 -64.54
CA VAL A 187 17.34 8.03 -65.80
C VAL A 187 16.65 9.36 -66.12
N ARG A 188 16.52 9.71 -67.40
CA ARG A 188 15.62 10.81 -67.79
C ARG A 188 14.19 10.33 -67.68
N ILE A 189 13.29 11.22 -67.35
CA ILE A 189 11.87 10.89 -67.25
C ILE A 189 11.32 10.39 -68.58
N GLU A 190 11.79 11.00 -69.65
CA GLU A 190 11.43 10.64 -71.09
C GLU A 190 11.87 9.22 -71.47
N ASP A 191 12.97 8.72 -70.87
CA ASP A 191 13.59 7.44 -71.18
C ASP A 191 13.17 6.31 -70.21
N PHE A 192 12.23 6.56 -69.28
CA PHE A 192 11.80 5.63 -68.25
C PHE A 192 10.96 4.51 -68.89
N ASP A 193 11.33 3.24 -68.70
CA ASP A 193 10.70 2.05 -69.31
C ASP A 193 9.46 1.50 -68.58
N GLY A 194 9.03 2.17 -67.51
CA GLY A 194 7.82 1.79 -66.77
C GLY A 194 7.93 0.50 -65.93
N LYS A 195 9.13 -0.05 -65.70
CA LYS A 195 9.32 -1.34 -65.00
C LYS A 195 9.61 -1.26 -63.52
N ALA A 196 9.64 -0.09 -62.94
CA ALA A 196 9.86 0.10 -61.49
C ALA A 196 8.57 0.55 -60.76
N GLU A 197 8.40 0.17 -59.52
CA GLU A 197 7.29 0.66 -58.69
C GLU A 197 7.60 2.08 -58.17
N ALA A 198 6.56 2.88 -57.87
CA ALA A 198 6.70 4.27 -57.48
C ALA A 198 7.59 4.42 -56.23
N GLN A 199 7.55 3.44 -55.32
CA GLN A 199 8.36 3.42 -54.08
C GLN A 199 9.87 3.26 -54.30
N ASP A 200 10.29 2.77 -55.51
CA ASP A 200 11.69 2.61 -55.88
C ASP A 200 12.21 3.78 -56.71
N ILE A 201 11.42 4.85 -56.90
CA ILE A 201 11.71 5.95 -57.76
C ILE A 201 11.78 7.25 -56.96
N TYR A 202 12.83 8.04 -57.17
CA TYR A 202 13.01 9.35 -56.53
C TYR A 202 13.14 10.41 -57.63
N LEU A 203 12.44 11.51 -57.46
CA LEU A 203 12.58 12.70 -58.30
C LEU A 203 13.90 13.42 -57.93
N VAL A 204 14.68 13.75 -58.92
CA VAL A 204 15.93 14.54 -58.71
C VAL A 204 15.59 16.04 -58.69
N ILE A 205 15.67 16.64 -57.51
CA ILE A 205 15.36 18.05 -57.32
C ILE A 205 16.57 18.93 -57.70
N ASP A 206 17.73 18.61 -57.08
CA ASP A 206 18.94 19.38 -57.37
C ASP A 206 20.19 18.50 -57.25
N ARG A 207 21.28 18.93 -57.93
CA ARG A 207 22.62 18.35 -57.82
C ARG A 207 23.59 19.45 -57.39
N SER A 208 24.19 19.28 -56.25
CA SER A 208 25.04 20.30 -55.64
C SER A 208 26.34 19.70 -55.10
N SER A 209 27.18 20.54 -54.56
CA SER A 209 28.38 20.15 -53.82
C SER A 209 28.43 20.90 -52.53
N VAL A 210 29.05 20.30 -51.52
CA VAL A 210 29.21 20.91 -50.18
C VAL A 210 30.03 22.20 -50.34
N SER A 211 29.47 23.36 -49.91
CA SER A 211 30.05 24.70 -49.99
C SER A 211 29.69 25.50 -48.72
N GLU A 212 30.56 26.40 -48.33
CA GLU A 212 30.34 27.35 -47.25
C GLU A 212 29.87 28.73 -47.74
N GLU A 213 29.75 28.90 -49.07
CA GLU A 213 29.31 30.19 -49.65
C GLU A 213 27.81 30.43 -49.38
N LYS A 214 27.49 31.67 -49.01
CA LYS A 214 26.11 32.05 -48.66
C LYS A 214 25.10 31.77 -49.78
N ASN A 215 25.49 31.99 -51.03
CA ASN A 215 24.61 31.74 -52.17
C ASN A 215 24.29 30.27 -52.38
N ASP A 216 25.28 29.38 -52.17
CA ASP A 216 25.10 27.94 -52.26
C ASP A 216 24.24 27.40 -51.12
N ILE A 217 24.40 27.94 -49.91
CA ILE A 217 23.59 27.60 -48.74
C ILE A 217 22.13 28.00 -49.00
N SER A 218 21.88 29.23 -49.51
CA SER A 218 20.51 29.66 -49.83
C SER A 218 19.86 28.77 -50.87
N ARG A 219 20.61 28.44 -51.96
CA ARG A 219 20.13 27.53 -53.01
C ARG A 219 19.82 26.13 -52.43
N LEU A 220 20.68 25.63 -51.57
CA LEU A 220 20.49 24.34 -50.89
C LEU A 220 19.22 24.34 -50.03
N THR A 221 18.97 25.45 -49.33
CA THR A 221 17.76 25.62 -48.53
C THR A 221 16.51 25.58 -49.40
N ASP A 222 16.49 26.38 -50.48
CA ASP A 222 15.38 26.41 -51.43
C ASP A 222 15.12 25.04 -52.09
N SER A 223 16.21 24.35 -52.51
CA SER A 223 16.13 23.01 -53.11
C SER A 223 15.63 21.98 -52.10
N THR A 224 15.98 22.11 -50.80
CA THR A 224 15.50 21.22 -49.73
C THR A 224 14.02 21.45 -49.45
N GLU A 225 13.57 22.73 -49.41
CA GLU A 225 12.15 23.04 -49.25
C GLU A 225 11.33 22.47 -50.44
N THR A 226 11.86 22.62 -51.64
CA THR A 226 11.24 22.02 -52.85
C THR A 226 11.17 20.50 -52.75
N ALA A 227 12.24 19.85 -52.25
CA ALA A 227 12.26 18.41 -52.06
C ALA A 227 11.24 17.94 -51.03
N PHE A 228 11.10 18.64 -49.90
CA PHE A 228 10.05 18.34 -48.94
C PHE A 228 8.65 18.59 -49.48
N TYR A 229 8.45 19.58 -50.30
CA TYR A 229 7.16 19.86 -50.91
C TYR A 229 6.76 18.74 -51.90
N GLU A 230 7.65 18.38 -52.84
CA GLU A 230 7.40 17.37 -53.87
C GLU A 230 7.34 15.95 -53.29
N GLY A 231 8.13 15.70 -52.26
CA GLY A 231 8.18 14.40 -51.55
C GLY A 231 7.14 14.23 -50.44
N ASP A 232 6.11 15.09 -50.39
CA ASP A 232 5.06 15.06 -49.38
C ASP A 232 5.64 15.03 -47.94
N GLY A 233 6.62 15.85 -47.70
CA GLY A 233 7.31 15.98 -46.43
C GLY A 233 8.59 15.14 -46.29
N ALA A 234 8.93 14.32 -47.25
CA ALA A 234 10.15 13.52 -47.25
C ALA A 234 11.20 13.99 -48.22
N CYS A 235 12.46 13.93 -47.84
CA CYS A 235 13.61 14.27 -48.67
C CYS A 235 14.75 13.30 -48.42
N ARG A 236 15.49 12.96 -49.48
CA ARG A 236 16.69 12.12 -49.41
C ARG A 236 17.91 12.85 -49.96
N LEU A 237 19.02 12.84 -49.20
CA LEU A 237 20.31 13.21 -49.71
C LEU A 237 21.11 11.98 -50.11
N LEU A 238 21.66 12.00 -51.33
CA LEU A 238 22.54 10.95 -51.88
C LEU A 238 23.93 11.54 -52.11
N PHE A 239 24.95 11.12 -51.40
CA PHE A 239 26.32 11.53 -51.53
C PHE A 239 27.06 10.69 -52.57
N LEU A 240 27.77 11.34 -53.49
CA LEU A 240 28.51 10.71 -54.57
C LEU A 240 30.05 10.86 -54.37
N PRO A 241 30.87 9.87 -54.68
CA PRO A 241 30.55 8.57 -55.28
C PRO A 241 30.22 7.45 -54.26
N SER A 242 30.13 7.77 -52.97
CA SER A 242 30.00 6.79 -51.88
C SER A 242 28.63 6.08 -51.86
N HIS A 243 27.62 6.61 -52.57
CA HIS A 243 26.22 6.17 -52.52
C HIS A 243 25.63 6.12 -51.10
N ILE A 244 26.12 6.96 -50.18
CA ILE A 244 25.55 7.05 -48.83
C ILE A 244 24.28 7.92 -48.90
N CYS A 245 23.17 7.38 -48.38
CA CYS A 245 21.88 8.06 -48.34
C CYS A 245 21.53 8.47 -46.92
N TYR A 246 20.91 9.65 -46.81
CA TYR A 246 20.29 10.13 -45.59
C TYR A 246 18.86 10.53 -45.88
N ASP A 247 17.93 10.00 -45.12
CA ASP A 247 16.50 10.28 -45.25
C ASP A 247 16.07 11.32 -44.21
N PHE A 248 15.29 12.29 -44.63
CA PHE A 248 14.77 13.37 -43.81
C PHE A 248 13.24 13.41 -44.01
N SER A 249 12.51 13.66 -42.94
CA SER A 249 11.07 13.85 -43.01
C SER A 249 10.64 15.02 -42.14
N THR A 250 9.75 15.84 -42.65
CA THR A 250 9.07 16.90 -41.88
C THR A 250 7.89 16.32 -41.08
N ARG A 251 7.53 15.06 -41.37
CA ARG A 251 6.53 14.33 -40.63
C ARG A 251 7.14 13.66 -39.40
N PHE A 252 6.34 13.47 -38.39
CA PHE A 252 6.79 12.76 -37.17
C PHE A 252 6.65 11.25 -37.39
N GLU A 253 7.55 10.71 -38.22
CA GLU A 253 7.53 9.29 -38.64
C GLU A 253 8.95 8.72 -38.74
N ALA A 254 9.08 7.43 -38.49
CA ALA A 254 10.30 6.65 -38.72
C ALA A 254 9.92 5.18 -38.91
N ASP A 255 10.71 4.44 -39.70
CA ASP A 255 10.55 3.01 -39.98
C ASP A 255 9.13 2.63 -40.47
N GLY A 256 8.43 3.53 -41.15
CA GLY A 256 7.08 3.33 -41.65
C GLY A 256 5.99 3.45 -40.59
N ILE A 257 6.33 3.94 -39.38
CA ILE A 257 5.40 4.20 -38.27
C ILE A 257 5.24 5.73 -38.12
N THR A 258 3.99 6.19 -38.09
CA THR A 258 3.67 7.57 -37.75
C THR A 258 3.47 7.66 -36.23
N PHE A 259 4.18 8.61 -35.59
CA PHE A 259 4.13 8.80 -34.16
C PHE A 259 3.26 10.00 -33.78
N GLU A 260 2.70 9.96 -32.58
CA GLU A 260 2.01 11.11 -32.00
C GLU A 260 3.01 12.02 -31.27
N ASP A 261 2.79 13.34 -31.33
CA ASP A 261 3.59 14.27 -30.56
C ASP A 261 3.38 14.04 -29.06
N PRO A 262 4.46 14.02 -28.25
CA PRO A 262 4.34 13.85 -26.82
C PRO A 262 3.45 14.93 -26.21
N SER A 263 2.38 14.51 -25.54
CA SER A 263 1.45 15.37 -24.82
C SER A 263 1.24 14.87 -23.39
N ASP A 264 0.82 15.73 -22.48
CA ASP A 264 0.56 15.33 -21.09
C ASP A 264 -0.54 14.26 -20.98
N ASN A 265 -1.51 14.27 -21.90
CA ASN A 265 -2.58 13.28 -21.96
C ASN A 265 -2.10 11.91 -22.42
N MET A 266 -1.05 11.83 -23.25
CA MET A 266 -0.43 10.56 -23.67
C MET A 266 0.08 9.75 -22.45
N PHE A 267 0.51 10.42 -21.39
CA PHE A 267 1.04 9.81 -20.17
C PHE A 267 -0.01 9.71 -19.06
N ALA A 268 -1.28 10.02 -19.31
CA ALA A 268 -2.36 9.98 -18.34
C ALA A 268 -3.12 8.67 -18.43
N PHE A 269 -2.86 7.72 -17.55
CA PHE A 269 -3.62 6.46 -17.51
C PHE A 269 -5.08 6.62 -17.06
N ASN A 270 -5.46 7.79 -16.56
CA ASN A 270 -6.85 8.16 -16.26
C ASN A 270 -7.59 8.79 -17.45
N SER A 271 -6.87 9.10 -18.53
CA SER A 271 -7.43 9.65 -19.77
C SER A 271 -7.54 8.56 -20.84
N PRO A 272 -8.61 8.50 -21.64
CA PRO A 272 -8.72 7.58 -22.77
C PRO A 272 -7.59 7.73 -23.80
N LEU A 273 -6.99 8.91 -23.89
CA LEU A 273 -5.88 9.20 -24.81
C LEU A 273 -4.58 8.48 -24.43
N GLY A 274 -4.30 8.32 -23.13
CA GLY A 274 -3.09 7.70 -22.61
C GLY A 274 -3.30 6.30 -22.05
N ALA A 275 -4.53 5.95 -21.63
CA ALA A 275 -4.83 4.66 -21.03
C ALA A 275 -4.67 3.51 -22.03
N CYS A 276 -4.14 2.39 -21.57
CA CYS A 276 -4.15 1.15 -22.32
C CYS A 276 -5.60 0.76 -22.69
N PRO A 277 -5.94 0.52 -23.98
CA PRO A 277 -7.31 0.24 -24.39
C PRO A 277 -7.87 -1.06 -23.80
N THR A 278 -7.02 -2.05 -23.50
CA THR A 278 -7.42 -3.36 -23.01
C THR A 278 -7.79 -3.33 -21.52
N CYS A 279 -7.07 -2.60 -20.70
CA CYS A 279 -7.31 -2.53 -19.28
C CYS A 279 -7.85 -1.16 -18.82
N GLU A 280 -8.06 -0.23 -19.71
CA GLU A 280 -8.60 1.12 -19.42
C GLU A 280 -7.86 1.84 -18.30
N GLY A 281 -6.54 1.66 -18.22
CA GLY A 281 -5.68 2.26 -17.19
C GLY A 281 -5.66 1.55 -15.83
N PHE A 282 -6.28 0.36 -15.70
CA PHE A 282 -6.23 -0.42 -14.46
C PHE A 282 -4.92 -1.23 -14.31
N GLY A 283 -4.22 -1.52 -15.41
CA GLY A 283 -3.02 -2.36 -15.42
C GLY A 283 -3.31 -3.86 -15.24
N SER A 284 -4.57 -4.22 -14.99
CA SER A 284 -5.00 -5.60 -14.77
C SER A 284 -6.35 -5.85 -15.47
N VAL A 285 -6.58 -7.10 -15.86
CA VAL A 285 -7.82 -7.58 -16.46
C VAL A 285 -8.34 -8.81 -15.72
N ILE A 286 -9.60 -9.15 -15.92
CA ILE A 286 -10.14 -10.41 -15.40
C ILE A 286 -9.74 -11.52 -16.38
N GLY A 287 -8.74 -12.30 -16.03
CA GLY A 287 -8.17 -13.38 -16.81
C GLY A 287 -8.07 -14.69 -16.02
N ILE A 288 -7.36 -15.66 -16.59
CA ILE A 288 -6.99 -16.89 -15.87
C ILE A 288 -5.81 -16.55 -14.96
N ASP A 289 -6.01 -16.70 -13.66
CA ASP A 289 -5.01 -16.34 -12.66
C ASP A 289 -4.03 -17.50 -12.45
N GLU A 290 -2.77 -17.24 -12.73
CA GLU A 290 -1.68 -18.22 -12.54
C GLU A 290 -1.65 -18.76 -11.10
N LYS A 291 -1.87 -17.92 -10.11
CA LYS A 291 -1.89 -18.31 -8.69
C LYS A 291 -3.05 -19.24 -8.33
N LEU A 292 -4.14 -19.18 -9.08
CA LEU A 292 -5.26 -20.09 -8.92
C LEU A 292 -5.05 -21.41 -9.67
N VAL A 293 -4.35 -21.37 -10.81
CA VAL A 293 -4.02 -22.54 -11.62
C VAL A 293 -2.87 -23.34 -11.00
N ILE A 294 -1.83 -22.65 -10.55
CA ILE A 294 -0.64 -23.21 -9.89
C ILE A 294 -0.50 -22.59 -8.48
N PRO A 295 -1.36 -22.97 -7.56
CA PRO A 295 -1.38 -22.34 -6.25
C PRO A 295 -0.20 -22.75 -5.34
N ASN A 296 0.50 -23.83 -5.68
CA ASN A 296 1.69 -24.28 -4.96
C ASN A 296 2.86 -24.43 -5.93
N THR A 297 3.70 -23.42 -5.98
CA THR A 297 4.86 -23.35 -6.88
C THR A 297 6.00 -24.28 -6.46
N SER A 298 5.97 -24.83 -5.22
CA SER A 298 6.95 -25.83 -4.76
C SER A 298 6.67 -27.24 -5.27
N MET A 299 5.53 -27.48 -5.92
CA MET A 299 5.21 -28.74 -6.57
C MET A 299 5.71 -28.76 -8.01
N SER A 300 6.12 -29.93 -8.47
CA SER A 300 6.47 -30.16 -9.87
C SER A 300 5.24 -30.44 -10.73
N VAL A 301 5.40 -30.45 -12.05
CA VAL A 301 4.33 -30.87 -12.97
C VAL A 301 3.95 -32.32 -12.73
N TYR A 302 4.92 -33.18 -12.40
CA TYR A 302 4.69 -34.58 -12.07
C TYR A 302 3.82 -34.72 -10.80
N ASP A 303 4.09 -33.93 -9.78
CA ASP A 303 3.33 -33.91 -8.51
C ASP A 303 1.94 -33.23 -8.63
N GLY A 304 1.60 -32.72 -9.82
CA GLY A 304 0.31 -32.09 -10.10
C GLY A 304 0.23 -30.65 -9.61
N CYS A 305 1.23 -29.81 -9.88
CA CYS A 305 1.20 -28.38 -9.60
C CYS A 305 0.05 -27.67 -10.32
N VAL A 306 -0.35 -28.14 -11.52
CA VAL A 306 -1.45 -27.61 -12.32
C VAL A 306 -2.78 -28.14 -11.81
N VAL A 307 -3.47 -27.37 -10.95
CA VAL A 307 -4.67 -27.83 -10.23
C VAL A 307 -5.86 -28.07 -11.19
N CYS A 308 -5.96 -27.32 -12.28
CA CYS A 308 -7.04 -27.52 -13.25
C CYS A 308 -6.96 -28.86 -14.01
N TRP A 309 -5.81 -29.52 -14.00
CA TRP A 309 -5.62 -30.85 -14.58
C TRP A 309 -5.85 -32.01 -13.60
N ARG A 310 -6.24 -31.73 -12.35
CA ARG A 310 -6.51 -32.77 -11.35
C ARG A 310 -7.86 -33.45 -11.58
N GLY A 311 -7.93 -34.72 -11.16
CA GLY A 311 -9.12 -35.59 -11.28
C GLY A 311 -9.06 -36.55 -12.48
N GLU A 312 -9.94 -37.57 -12.50
CA GLU A 312 -9.89 -38.67 -13.47
C GLU A 312 -9.95 -38.19 -14.93
N LYS A 313 -10.89 -37.30 -15.23
CA LYS A 313 -11.09 -36.81 -16.61
C LYS A 313 -10.05 -35.79 -17.04
N MET A 314 -9.67 -34.88 -16.16
CA MET A 314 -8.73 -33.79 -16.49
C MET A 314 -7.28 -34.21 -16.33
N GLY A 315 -6.99 -35.26 -15.54
CA GLY A 315 -5.64 -35.81 -15.38
C GLY A 315 -5.01 -36.34 -16.67
N MET A 316 -5.82 -36.56 -17.71
CA MET A 316 -5.31 -36.92 -19.05
C MET A 316 -4.43 -35.80 -19.65
N TRP A 317 -4.72 -34.52 -19.36
CA TRP A 317 -3.92 -33.39 -19.81
C TRP A 317 -2.51 -33.42 -19.22
N GLN A 318 -2.40 -33.66 -17.91
CA GLN A 318 -1.10 -33.82 -17.25
C GLN A 318 -0.31 -34.99 -17.82
N LYS A 319 -0.93 -36.16 -17.99
CA LYS A 319 -0.28 -37.36 -18.53
C LYS A 319 0.23 -37.14 -19.93
N GLU A 320 -0.60 -36.53 -20.78
CA GLU A 320 -0.25 -36.23 -22.16
C GLU A 320 0.83 -35.15 -22.26
N PHE A 321 0.76 -34.11 -21.42
CA PHE A 321 1.83 -33.11 -21.33
C PHE A 321 3.17 -33.77 -20.98
N ILE A 322 3.22 -34.57 -19.91
CA ILE A 322 4.43 -35.29 -19.48
C ILE A 322 4.98 -36.18 -20.61
N ARG A 323 4.13 -36.90 -21.31
CA ARG A 323 4.53 -37.75 -22.42
C ARG A 323 5.19 -36.96 -23.55
N ARG A 324 4.61 -35.81 -23.92
CA ARG A 324 5.15 -34.94 -25.00
C ARG A 324 6.38 -34.17 -24.55
N ALA A 325 6.41 -33.72 -23.29
CA ALA A 325 7.50 -32.93 -22.71
C ALA A 325 8.83 -33.68 -22.62
N ALA A 326 8.79 -35.03 -22.54
CA ALA A 326 9.98 -35.89 -22.56
C ALA A 326 10.88 -35.68 -23.79
N GLN A 327 10.33 -35.20 -24.91
CA GLN A 327 11.09 -34.94 -26.14
C GLN A 327 11.84 -33.61 -26.15
N TYR A 328 11.65 -32.75 -25.14
CA TYR A 328 12.13 -31.37 -25.08
C TYR A 328 12.95 -31.07 -23.86
N ASP A 329 13.47 -32.09 -23.16
CA ASP A 329 14.21 -31.97 -21.91
C ASP A 329 13.50 -31.11 -20.86
N PHE A 330 12.15 -31.16 -20.83
CA PHE A 330 11.39 -30.43 -19.86
C PHE A 330 11.51 -31.13 -18.49
N PRO A 331 11.93 -30.40 -17.41
CA PRO A 331 12.18 -30.98 -16.09
C PRO A 331 10.87 -31.20 -15.31
N ILE A 332 10.20 -32.33 -15.58
CA ILE A 332 8.86 -32.63 -15.00
C ILE A 332 8.87 -32.80 -13.49
N PHE A 333 10.01 -33.11 -12.88
CA PHE A 333 10.15 -33.28 -11.42
C PHE A 333 10.63 -32.02 -10.70
N GLU A 334 11.03 -30.98 -11.46
CA GLU A 334 11.50 -29.74 -10.87
C GLU A 334 10.33 -28.91 -10.36
N PRO A 335 10.42 -28.29 -9.15
CA PRO A 335 9.42 -27.36 -8.66
C PRO A 335 9.15 -26.23 -9.65
N TYR A 336 7.87 -25.83 -9.79
CA TYR A 336 7.46 -24.82 -10.75
C TYR A 336 8.24 -23.49 -10.63
N PHE A 337 8.59 -23.08 -9.39
CA PHE A 337 9.33 -21.82 -9.18
C PHE A 337 10.78 -21.88 -9.72
N ASN A 338 11.38 -23.06 -9.85
CA ASN A 338 12.70 -23.27 -10.43
C ASN A 338 12.71 -23.30 -11.96
N LEU A 339 11.55 -23.46 -12.59
CA LEU A 339 11.44 -23.48 -14.04
C LEU A 339 11.87 -22.13 -14.65
N THR A 340 12.66 -22.18 -15.70
CA THR A 340 12.99 -20.99 -16.50
C THR A 340 11.75 -20.44 -17.19
N GLN A 341 11.78 -19.15 -17.58
CA GLN A 341 10.64 -18.53 -18.29
C GLN A 341 10.26 -19.30 -19.55
N LYS A 342 11.26 -19.77 -20.31
CA LYS A 342 11.02 -20.59 -21.52
C LYS A 342 10.28 -21.89 -21.20
N GLN A 343 10.59 -22.53 -20.06
CA GLN A 343 9.91 -23.76 -19.62
C GLN A 343 8.48 -23.45 -19.12
N LYS A 344 8.29 -22.35 -18.39
CA LYS A 344 6.97 -21.86 -18.03
C LYS A 344 6.12 -21.58 -19.28
N ASP A 345 6.69 -20.92 -20.27
CA ASP A 345 6.02 -20.65 -21.54
C ASP A 345 5.64 -21.94 -22.30
N MET A 346 6.44 -23.00 -22.20
CA MET A 346 6.07 -24.31 -22.75
C MET A 346 4.86 -24.93 -22.06
N LEU A 347 4.74 -24.77 -20.75
CA LEU A 347 3.61 -25.28 -19.98
C LEU A 347 2.33 -24.47 -20.22
N TRP A 348 2.47 -23.14 -20.33
CA TRP A 348 1.33 -22.23 -20.53
C TRP A 348 0.85 -22.18 -21.98
N HIS A 349 1.75 -21.97 -22.94
CA HIS A 349 1.44 -21.67 -24.34
C HIS A 349 1.69 -22.83 -25.30
N GLY A 350 2.16 -23.96 -24.79
CA GLY A 350 2.40 -25.20 -25.57
C GLY A 350 3.87 -25.44 -25.91
N LEU A 351 4.15 -26.72 -26.12
CA LEU A 351 5.46 -27.22 -26.50
C LEU A 351 5.81 -26.77 -27.94
N PRO A 352 7.09 -26.72 -28.32
CA PRO A 352 7.50 -26.30 -29.66
C PRO A 352 6.84 -27.09 -30.82
N CYS A 353 6.55 -28.36 -30.60
CA CYS A 353 5.81 -29.20 -31.58
C CYS A 353 4.34 -28.80 -31.73
N ASP A 354 3.77 -28.18 -30.71
CA ASP A 354 2.35 -27.82 -30.67
C ASP A 354 2.07 -26.40 -31.18
N ARG A 355 3.06 -25.50 -31.15
CA ARG A 355 2.89 -24.07 -31.51
C ARG A 355 2.43 -23.83 -32.96
N LYS A 356 2.66 -24.76 -33.87
CA LYS A 356 2.21 -24.71 -35.27
C LYS A 356 0.89 -25.43 -35.50
N LYS A 357 0.34 -26.09 -34.51
CA LYS A 357 -0.93 -26.83 -34.56
C LYS A 357 -2.09 -25.97 -34.13
N ASP A 358 -3.29 -26.38 -34.55
CA ASP A 358 -4.51 -25.80 -33.99
C ASP A 358 -4.48 -25.92 -32.44
N ILE A 359 -5.02 -24.91 -31.76
CA ILE A 359 -5.03 -24.86 -30.28
C ILE A 359 -5.73 -26.09 -29.66
N HIS A 360 -6.68 -26.69 -30.40
CA HIS A 360 -7.39 -27.90 -29.97
C HIS A 360 -6.51 -29.18 -29.98
N GLU A 361 -5.43 -29.17 -30.71
CA GLU A 361 -4.46 -30.27 -30.79
C GLU A 361 -3.27 -30.06 -29.83
N GLN A 362 -3.18 -28.89 -29.22
CA GLN A 362 -2.14 -28.55 -28.28
C GLN A 362 -2.43 -29.12 -26.89
N VAL A 363 -1.38 -29.36 -26.12
CA VAL A 363 -1.47 -29.74 -24.72
C VAL A 363 -0.76 -28.69 -23.89
N SER A 364 -1.53 -27.70 -23.47
CA SER A 364 -1.05 -26.56 -22.67
C SER A 364 -2.16 -26.09 -21.73
N ILE A 365 -1.81 -25.20 -20.80
CA ILE A 365 -2.80 -24.58 -19.92
C ILE A 365 -3.76 -23.71 -20.74
N ASP A 366 -3.27 -22.98 -21.73
CA ASP A 366 -4.12 -22.14 -22.61
C ASP A 366 -5.10 -22.97 -23.42
N ALA A 367 -4.63 -24.07 -24.04
CA ALA A 367 -5.48 -25.00 -24.79
C ALA A 367 -6.55 -25.62 -23.88
N PHE A 368 -6.21 -25.95 -22.64
CA PHE A 368 -7.17 -26.44 -21.66
C PHE A 368 -8.27 -25.40 -21.39
N PHE A 369 -7.89 -24.15 -21.09
CA PHE A 369 -8.88 -23.10 -20.83
C PHE A 369 -9.66 -22.69 -22.09
N GLN A 370 -9.10 -22.83 -23.25
CA GLN A 370 -9.84 -22.66 -24.51
C GLN A 370 -10.93 -23.71 -24.63
N MET A 371 -10.62 -24.97 -24.41
CA MET A 371 -11.61 -26.05 -24.36
C MET A 371 -12.70 -25.78 -23.31
N VAL A 372 -12.31 -25.28 -22.11
CA VAL A 372 -13.27 -24.92 -21.06
C VAL A 372 -14.17 -23.77 -21.52
N LYS A 373 -13.63 -22.74 -22.18
CA LYS A 373 -14.40 -21.60 -22.73
C LYS A 373 -15.43 -22.04 -23.76
N GLU A 374 -15.08 -22.92 -24.65
CA GLU A 374 -15.98 -23.44 -25.71
C GLU A 374 -17.12 -24.29 -25.15
N ASN A 375 -16.88 -24.97 -24.02
CA ASN A 375 -17.88 -25.79 -23.37
C ASN A 375 -18.67 -25.05 -22.26
N GLN A 376 -18.64 -23.72 -22.19
CA GLN A 376 -19.34 -22.92 -21.15
C GLN A 376 -20.86 -23.10 -21.13
N TYR A 377 -21.48 -23.64 -22.17
CA TYR A 377 -22.89 -23.98 -22.17
C TYR A 377 -23.22 -25.04 -21.12
N LYS A 378 -22.26 -25.85 -20.66
CA LYS A 378 -22.39 -26.79 -19.55
C LYS A 378 -22.03 -26.11 -18.22
N ILE A 379 -22.89 -26.25 -17.22
CA ILE A 379 -22.73 -25.61 -15.89
C ILE A 379 -21.37 -25.90 -15.26
N GLN A 380 -20.90 -27.15 -15.35
CA GLN A 380 -19.62 -27.60 -14.77
C GLN A 380 -18.40 -26.82 -15.29
N TYR A 381 -18.36 -26.51 -16.60
CA TYR A 381 -17.25 -25.76 -17.21
C TYR A 381 -17.34 -24.27 -16.87
N ARG A 382 -18.56 -23.74 -16.69
CA ARG A 382 -18.80 -22.37 -16.24
C ARG A 382 -18.30 -22.15 -14.82
N VAL A 383 -18.61 -23.11 -13.93
CA VAL A 383 -18.12 -23.10 -12.55
C VAL A 383 -16.61 -23.28 -12.50
N MET A 384 -16.06 -24.16 -13.33
CA MET A 384 -14.60 -24.36 -13.43
C MET A 384 -13.91 -23.06 -13.87
N LEU A 385 -14.38 -22.41 -14.94
CA LEU A 385 -13.82 -21.17 -15.43
C LEU A 385 -13.87 -20.06 -14.37
N SER A 386 -15.00 -19.91 -13.66
CA SER A 386 -15.17 -18.95 -12.58
C SER A 386 -14.18 -19.17 -11.44
N ARG A 387 -13.84 -20.42 -11.14
CA ARG A 387 -12.90 -20.81 -10.06
C ARG A 387 -11.46 -20.35 -10.35
N PHE A 388 -11.07 -20.29 -11.63
CA PHE A 388 -9.71 -19.94 -12.04
C PHE A 388 -9.59 -18.52 -12.60
N ARG A 389 -10.69 -17.75 -12.62
CA ARG A 389 -10.66 -16.33 -13.00
C ARG A 389 -10.26 -15.48 -11.80
N GLY A 390 -9.31 -14.58 -12.04
CA GLY A 390 -8.82 -13.59 -11.09
C GLY A 390 -8.38 -12.31 -11.78
N LYS A 391 -7.87 -11.38 -11.01
CA LYS A 391 -7.18 -10.21 -11.55
C LYS A 391 -5.79 -10.62 -12.02
N THR A 392 -5.56 -10.55 -13.31
CA THR A 392 -4.27 -10.84 -13.95
C THR A 392 -3.66 -9.57 -14.51
N VAL A 393 -2.34 -9.55 -14.65
CA VAL A 393 -1.66 -8.44 -15.31
C VAL A 393 -2.19 -8.31 -16.75
N CYS A 394 -2.43 -7.10 -17.20
CA CYS A 394 -2.91 -6.85 -18.55
C CYS A 394 -1.89 -7.38 -19.59
N PRO A 395 -2.29 -8.20 -20.57
CA PRO A 395 -1.37 -8.78 -21.54
C PRO A 395 -0.74 -7.74 -22.48
N ASP A 396 -1.40 -6.60 -22.72
CA ASP A 396 -0.92 -5.59 -23.66
C ASP A 396 0.03 -4.60 -23.02
N CYS A 397 -0.35 -4.03 -21.87
CA CYS A 397 0.49 -3.04 -21.18
C CYS A 397 1.39 -3.63 -20.09
N HIS A 398 1.31 -4.92 -19.82
CA HIS A 398 2.10 -5.60 -18.77
C HIS A 398 2.11 -4.89 -17.42
N GLY A 399 0.97 -4.27 -17.05
CA GLY A 399 0.81 -3.56 -15.79
C GLY A 399 1.15 -2.07 -15.83
N THR A 400 1.74 -1.55 -16.90
CA THR A 400 2.14 -0.14 -17.03
C THR A 400 0.96 0.82 -17.13
N ARG A 401 -0.24 0.35 -17.45
CA ARG A 401 -1.50 1.09 -17.58
C ARG A 401 -1.60 2.05 -18.78
N LEU A 402 -0.48 2.35 -19.44
CA LEU A 402 -0.39 3.26 -20.57
C LEU A 402 -0.43 2.51 -21.90
N LYS A 403 -0.75 3.24 -22.96
CA LYS A 403 -0.56 2.78 -24.34
C LYS A 403 0.91 2.54 -24.63
N LYS A 404 1.21 1.69 -25.62
CA LYS A 404 2.59 1.37 -26.03
C LYS A 404 3.35 2.62 -26.50
N GLU A 405 2.66 3.53 -27.17
CA GLU A 405 3.22 4.77 -27.71
C GLU A 405 3.88 5.63 -26.62
N ALA A 406 3.32 5.64 -25.41
CA ALA A 406 3.91 6.34 -24.29
C ALA A 406 5.27 5.77 -23.86
N THR A 407 5.57 4.51 -24.18
CA THR A 407 6.86 3.89 -23.85
C THR A 407 7.97 4.23 -24.85
N TYR A 408 7.61 4.76 -25.98
CA TYR A 408 8.57 5.19 -27.00
C TYR A 408 9.22 6.53 -26.65
N VAL A 409 8.57 7.31 -25.81
CA VAL A 409 9.08 8.59 -25.32
C VAL A 409 10.01 8.37 -24.13
N LYS A 410 11.24 8.88 -24.23
CA LYS A 410 12.28 8.67 -23.23
C LYS A 410 12.94 9.99 -22.81
N ILE A 411 13.39 10.04 -21.55
CA ILE A 411 14.29 11.07 -21.01
C ILE A 411 15.48 10.32 -20.40
N GLY A 412 16.70 10.72 -20.73
CA GLY A 412 17.89 10.01 -20.25
C GLY A 412 17.89 8.51 -20.55
N GLY A 413 17.31 8.09 -21.69
CA GLY A 413 17.21 6.71 -22.13
C GLY A 413 16.10 5.89 -21.45
N ARG A 414 15.28 6.47 -20.56
CA ARG A 414 14.22 5.80 -19.81
C ARG A 414 12.83 6.31 -20.16
N SER A 415 11.87 5.42 -20.28
CA SER A 415 10.44 5.74 -20.40
C SER A 415 9.83 6.07 -19.03
N ILE A 416 8.69 6.76 -19.04
CA ILE A 416 7.95 7.08 -17.80
C ILE A 416 7.55 5.81 -17.04
N THR A 417 7.21 4.73 -17.76
CA THR A 417 6.81 3.45 -17.17
C THR A 417 7.96 2.78 -16.42
N GLU A 418 9.17 2.83 -16.97
CA GLU A 418 10.37 2.31 -16.29
C GLU A 418 10.68 3.12 -15.02
N LEU A 419 10.55 4.46 -15.05
CA LEU A 419 10.78 5.29 -13.88
C LEU A 419 9.77 5.02 -12.74
N VAL A 420 8.53 4.80 -13.10
CA VAL A 420 7.45 4.54 -12.13
C VAL A 420 7.63 3.21 -11.39
N GLU A 421 8.26 2.22 -12.02
CA GLU A 421 8.56 0.92 -11.42
C GLU A 421 9.85 0.92 -10.58
N MET A 422 10.68 1.94 -10.69
CA MET A 422 11.86 2.07 -9.84
C MET A 422 11.49 2.32 -8.38
N SER A 423 12.30 1.80 -7.44
CA SER A 423 12.22 2.25 -6.05
C SER A 423 12.55 3.75 -5.96
N ILE A 424 11.91 4.45 -5.02
CA ILE A 424 12.11 5.91 -4.81
C ILE A 424 13.59 6.24 -4.62
N THR A 425 14.35 5.37 -3.93
CA THR A 425 15.80 5.52 -3.75
C THR A 425 16.54 5.50 -5.10
N ASN A 426 16.23 4.52 -5.96
CA ASN A 426 16.86 4.39 -7.26
C ASN A 426 16.42 5.52 -8.20
N LEU A 427 15.15 5.90 -8.14
CA LEU A 427 14.59 7.01 -8.91
C LEU A 427 15.27 8.35 -8.57
N LYS A 428 15.45 8.64 -7.28
CA LYS A 428 16.19 9.84 -6.85
C LYS A 428 17.62 9.83 -7.34
N THR A 429 18.31 8.69 -7.21
CA THR A 429 19.69 8.55 -7.71
C THR A 429 19.77 8.74 -9.22
N TRP A 430 18.75 8.31 -9.97
CA TRP A 430 18.69 8.51 -11.41
C TRP A 430 18.50 9.98 -11.77
N PHE A 431 17.60 10.71 -11.07
CA PHE A 431 17.41 12.15 -11.28
C PHE A 431 18.65 12.96 -10.92
N ASP A 432 19.40 12.57 -9.87
CA ASP A 432 20.64 13.24 -9.46
C ASP A 432 21.76 13.07 -10.50
N LYS A 433 21.72 12.01 -11.32
CA LYS A 433 22.69 11.71 -12.38
C LYS A 433 22.20 12.09 -13.78
N LEU A 434 21.00 12.65 -13.90
CA LEU A 434 20.39 12.95 -15.18
C LEU A 434 21.12 14.12 -15.85
N GLU A 435 21.74 13.86 -16.98
CA GLU A 435 22.35 14.88 -17.83
C GLU A 435 21.33 15.37 -18.85
N LEU A 436 21.08 16.67 -18.86
CA LEU A 436 20.18 17.36 -19.76
C LEU A 436 20.93 18.50 -20.46
N THR A 437 20.52 18.80 -21.67
CA THR A 437 21.02 19.99 -22.39
C THR A 437 20.57 21.29 -21.67
N GLU A 438 21.26 22.40 -21.90
CA GLU A 438 20.89 23.68 -21.30
C GLU A 438 19.45 24.09 -21.61
N HIS A 439 18.99 23.79 -22.82
CA HIS A 439 17.62 24.05 -23.24
C HIS A 439 16.59 23.19 -22.44
N GLU A 440 16.82 21.89 -22.36
CA GLU A 440 15.97 20.96 -21.57
C GLU A 440 15.97 21.31 -20.08
N GLN A 441 17.13 21.70 -19.53
CA GLN A 441 17.25 22.15 -18.16
C GLN A 441 16.44 23.44 -17.90
N SER A 442 16.47 24.40 -18.83
CA SER A 442 15.69 25.62 -18.73
C SER A 442 14.18 25.34 -18.69
N ILE A 443 13.69 24.48 -19.59
CA ILE A 443 12.27 24.09 -19.68
C ILE A 443 11.85 23.29 -18.45
N GLY A 444 12.66 22.31 -18.05
CA GLY A 444 12.35 21.36 -16.98
C GLY A 444 12.62 21.85 -15.57
N LYS A 445 13.32 22.96 -15.37
CA LYS A 445 13.86 23.41 -14.08
C LYS A 445 12.87 23.36 -12.92
N ARG A 446 11.68 23.94 -13.08
CA ARG A 446 10.66 23.97 -12.04
C ARG A 446 10.12 22.56 -11.75
N LEU A 447 9.86 21.77 -12.79
CA LEU A 447 9.33 20.41 -12.66
C LEU A 447 10.35 19.51 -11.96
N LEU A 448 11.62 19.58 -12.34
CA LEU A 448 12.71 18.83 -11.71
C LEU A 448 12.90 19.20 -10.24
N THR A 449 12.80 20.50 -9.91
CA THR A 449 12.87 20.94 -8.51
C THR A 449 11.74 20.32 -7.68
N GLU A 450 10.49 20.37 -8.18
CA GLU A 450 9.34 19.82 -7.48
C GLU A 450 9.42 18.29 -7.33
N ILE A 451 9.83 17.57 -8.38
CA ILE A 451 10.04 16.12 -8.33
C ILE A 451 11.11 15.77 -7.29
N ASN A 452 12.26 16.45 -7.35
CA ASN A 452 13.37 16.18 -6.44
C ASN A 452 13.01 16.44 -4.97
N ASN A 453 12.31 17.54 -4.68
CA ASN A 453 11.86 17.85 -3.33
C ASN A 453 10.91 16.77 -2.79
N ARG A 454 9.90 16.37 -3.57
CA ARG A 454 8.95 15.33 -3.16
C ARG A 454 9.59 13.97 -2.99
N LEU A 455 10.52 13.59 -3.87
CA LEU A 455 11.31 12.36 -3.72
C LEU A 455 12.14 12.40 -2.45
N GLN A 456 12.76 13.55 -2.14
CA GLN A 456 13.55 13.72 -0.92
C GLN A 456 12.66 13.56 0.34
N PHE A 457 11.49 14.19 0.38
CA PHE A 457 10.56 14.03 1.49
C PHE A 457 10.14 12.57 1.70
N LEU A 458 9.91 11.80 0.62
CA LEU A 458 9.61 10.38 0.72
C LEU A 458 10.79 9.56 1.30
N LEU A 459 12.03 9.94 0.96
CA LEU A 459 13.23 9.32 1.54
C LEU A 459 13.38 9.67 3.02
N ASP A 460 13.11 10.92 3.39
CA ASP A 460 13.23 11.40 4.76
C ASP A 460 12.23 10.73 5.71
N VAL A 461 11.04 10.36 5.21
CA VAL A 461 10.06 9.57 6.00
C VAL A 461 10.28 8.05 5.89
N GLY A 462 11.39 7.58 5.30
CA GLY A 462 11.74 6.17 5.24
C GLY A 462 10.98 5.33 4.21
N LEU A 463 10.38 5.94 3.18
CA LEU A 463 9.61 5.26 2.13
C LEU A 463 10.41 4.97 0.85
N GLY A 464 11.73 4.99 0.91
CA GLY A 464 12.63 4.80 -0.23
C GLY A 464 12.49 3.49 -0.98
N TYR A 465 11.97 2.46 -0.33
CA TYR A 465 11.73 1.13 -0.91
C TYR A 465 10.47 1.04 -1.76
N LEU A 466 9.54 1.99 -1.66
CA LEU A 466 8.31 2.02 -2.46
C LEU A 466 8.61 2.39 -3.91
N THR A 467 7.69 1.99 -4.81
CA THR A 467 7.66 2.44 -6.20
C THR A 467 6.50 3.41 -6.41
N LEU A 468 6.62 4.33 -7.38
CA LEU A 468 5.53 5.25 -7.71
C LEU A 468 4.31 4.54 -8.28
N GLY A 469 4.50 3.37 -8.93
CA GLY A 469 3.45 2.53 -9.50
C GLY A 469 2.63 1.76 -8.47
N ARG A 470 3.10 1.65 -7.22
CA ARG A 470 2.40 0.89 -6.18
C ARG A 470 1.02 1.46 -5.88
N LEU A 471 0.01 0.59 -5.85
CA LEU A 471 -1.37 0.96 -5.57
C LEU A 471 -1.55 1.49 -4.15
N SER A 472 -2.26 2.60 -3.99
CA SER A 472 -2.53 3.22 -2.69
C SER A 472 -3.30 2.29 -1.74
N ASN A 473 -4.19 1.44 -2.26
CA ASN A 473 -4.96 0.48 -1.46
C ASN A 473 -4.14 -0.74 -0.98
N SER A 474 -2.90 -0.89 -1.46
CA SER A 474 -1.98 -1.95 -1.02
C SER A 474 -1.00 -1.48 0.07
N LEU A 475 -1.07 -0.21 0.44
CA LEU A 475 -0.22 0.39 1.47
C LEU A 475 -0.73 0.03 2.87
N SER A 476 0.19 -0.08 3.81
CA SER A 476 -0.15 -0.13 5.23
C SER A 476 -0.66 1.24 5.72
N GLY A 477 -1.35 1.27 6.86
CA GLY A 477 -1.82 2.52 7.46
C GLY A 477 -0.69 3.53 7.69
N GLY A 478 0.43 3.09 8.23
CA GLY A 478 1.61 3.94 8.46
C GLY A 478 2.28 4.41 7.16
N GLU A 479 2.37 3.57 6.11
CA GLU A 479 2.87 4.00 4.80
C GLU A 479 1.98 5.11 4.21
N SER A 480 0.66 4.91 4.26
CA SER A 480 -0.32 5.89 3.77
C SER A 480 -0.23 7.22 4.51
N GLN A 481 -0.12 7.18 5.83
CA GLN A 481 0.02 8.35 6.67
C GLN A 481 1.30 9.14 6.36
N ARG A 482 2.44 8.46 6.19
CA ARG A 482 3.72 9.10 5.84
C ARG A 482 3.67 9.73 4.44
N ILE A 483 3.00 9.11 3.47
CA ILE A 483 2.76 9.71 2.16
C ILE A 483 1.96 11.01 2.29
N ASN A 484 0.91 11.02 3.12
CA ASN A 484 0.12 12.23 3.38
C ASN A 484 0.95 13.33 4.07
N LEU A 485 1.84 12.93 4.99
CA LEU A 485 2.76 13.86 5.64
C LEU A 485 3.70 14.53 4.59
N THR A 486 4.25 13.77 3.65
CA THR A 486 5.11 14.33 2.61
C THR A 486 4.36 15.28 1.68
N THR A 487 3.11 14.99 1.36
CA THR A 487 2.25 15.88 0.57
C THR A 487 1.99 17.20 1.31
N SER A 488 1.77 17.13 2.62
CA SER A 488 1.58 18.31 3.48
C SER A 488 2.83 19.19 3.57
N LEU A 489 4.02 18.59 3.64
CA LEU A 489 5.29 19.30 3.60
C LEU A 489 5.49 20.02 2.25
N GLY A 490 5.14 19.39 1.14
CA GLY A 490 5.20 19.97 -0.18
C GLY A 490 4.25 21.16 -0.38
N SER A 491 3.19 21.30 0.43
CA SER A 491 2.23 22.41 0.34
C SER A 491 2.73 23.74 0.92
N SER A 492 3.86 23.75 1.64
CA SER A 492 4.50 24.94 2.23
C SER A 492 3.56 25.84 3.04
N LEU A 493 2.52 25.26 3.68
CA LEU A 493 1.60 26.01 4.53
C LEU A 493 2.31 26.40 5.84
N VAL A 494 2.20 27.68 6.20
CA VAL A 494 2.83 28.28 7.37
C VAL A 494 1.76 28.77 8.35
N GLY A 495 2.06 28.70 9.66
CA GLY A 495 1.16 29.19 10.70
C GLY A 495 -0.07 28.32 10.92
N SER A 496 0.00 27.04 10.58
CA SER A 496 -1.06 26.05 10.75
C SER A 496 -0.81 25.12 11.93
N VAL A 497 -1.84 24.40 12.37
CA VAL A 497 -1.70 23.29 13.32
C VAL A 497 -1.78 21.98 12.57
N TYR A 498 -0.73 21.18 12.64
CA TYR A 498 -0.72 19.80 12.12
C TYR A 498 -0.99 18.84 13.28
N ILE A 499 -1.98 17.98 13.10
CA ILE A 499 -2.37 16.99 14.11
C ILE A 499 -2.17 15.61 13.49
N LEU A 500 -1.26 14.81 14.07
CA LEU A 500 -0.89 13.49 13.57
C LEU A 500 -1.29 12.41 14.59
N ASP A 501 -1.81 11.29 14.08
CA ASP A 501 -2.22 10.13 14.87
C ASP A 501 -1.18 9.03 14.77
N GLU A 502 -0.38 8.83 15.82
CA GLU A 502 0.62 7.78 15.94
C GLU A 502 1.53 7.63 14.68
N PRO A 503 2.24 8.69 14.25
CA PRO A 503 3.02 8.65 13.03
C PRO A 503 4.22 7.68 13.06
N SER A 504 4.63 7.18 14.23
CA SER A 504 5.70 6.18 14.41
C SER A 504 5.26 4.74 14.11
N ILE A 505 3.99 4.49 13.86
CA ILE A 505 3.46 3.13 13.67
C ILE A 505 4.23 2.34 12.61
N GLY A 506 4.66 1.12 12.98
CA GLY A 506 5.38 0.20 12.10
C GLY A 506 6.75 0.69 11.67
N LEU A 507 7.30 1.71 12.36
CA LEU A 507 8.66 2.18 12.17
C LEU A 507 9.64 1.42 13.06
N HIS A 508 10.79 1.17 12.50
CA HIS A 508 11.97 0.81 13.27
C HIS A 508 12.58 2.08 13.88
N SER A 509 13.22 2.01 15.06
CA SER A 509 13.82 3.16 15.75
C SER A 509 14.73 4.02 14.87
N ARG A 510 15.46 3.42 13.94
CA ARG A 510 16.24 4.16 12.91
C ARG A 510 15.38 5.10 12.06
N ASP A 511 14.17 4.65 11.71
CA ASP A 511 13.28 5.42 10.84
C ASP A 511 12.47 6.43 11.67
N THR A 512 12.26 6.18 12.97
CA THR A 512 11.69 7.14 13.93
C THR A 512 12.55 8.40 14.04
N ASP A 513 13.87 8.26 14.11
CA ASP A 513 14.81 9.40 14.11
C ASP A 513 14.65 10.31 12.87
N ARG A 514 14.41 9.72 11.71
CA ARG A 514 14.15 10.46 10.47
C ARG A 514 12.81 11.18 10.52
N LEU A 515 11.77 10.51 11.01
CA LEU A 515 10.45 11.12 11.20
C LEU A 515 10.53 12.32 12.15
N ILE A 516 11.25 12.21 13.26
CA ILE A 516 11.46 13.33 14.20
C ILE A 516 12.06 14.55 13.49
N LYS A 517 13.06 14.36 12.63
CA LYS A 517 13.64 15.46 11.83
C LYS A 517 12.59 16.13 10.95
N VAL A 518 11.79 15.36 10.25
CA VAL A 518 10.70 15.86 9.39
C VAL A 518 9.65 16.64 10.20
N LEU A 519 9.26 16.16 11.38
CA LEU A 519 8.34 16.86 12.26
C LEU A 519 8.94 18.18 12.80
N ARG A 520 10.25 18.20 13.06
CA ARG A 520 10.98 19.40 13.44
C ARG A 520 11.10 20.42 12.31
N GLU A 521 11.33 19.97 11.08
CA GLU A 521 11.32 20.83 9.89
C GLU A 521 9.95 21.48 9.69
N LEU A 522 8.87 20.69 9.83
CA LEU A 522 7.50 21.20 9.78
C LEU A 522 7.23 22.27 10.84
N GLN A 523 7.75 22.08 12.06
CA GLN A 523 7.70 23.07 13.14
C GLN A 523 8.51 24.33 12.79
N GLN A 524 9.73 24.17 12.29
CA GLN A 524 10.62 25.30 11.95
C GLN A 524 10.05 26.21 10.85
N LEU A 525 9.16 25.68 10.00
CA LEU A 525 8.38 26.47 9.05
C LEU A 525 7.36 27.41 9.72
N GLY A 526 7.28 27.43 11.08
CA GLY A 526 6.37 28.27 11.84
C GLY A 526 5.03 27.62 12.16
N ASN A 527 4.92 26.30 12.04
CA ASN A 527 3.72 25.54 12.35
C ASN A 527 3.72 25.03 13.79
N THR A 528 2.54 24.75 14.31
CA THR A 528 2.37 23.98 15.56
C THR A 528 2.18 22.52 15.17
N VAL A 529 3.01 21.62 15.69
CA VAL A 529 2.92 20.19 15.41
C VAL A 529 2.42 19.48 16.65
N VAL A 530 1.26 18.86 16.55
CA VAL A 530 0.65 18.09 17.65
C VAL A 530 0.63 16.63 17.22
N VAL A 531 1.26 15.76 17.99
CA VAL A 531 1.26 14.31 17.71
C VAL A 531 0.59 13.56 18.86
N VAL A 532 -0.28 12.64 18.55
CA VAL A 532 -0.76 11.63 19.51
C VAL A 532 0.22 10.48 19.43
N GLU A 533 0.95 10.18 20.50
CA GLU A 533 2.05 9.23 20.46
C GLU A 533 2.27 8.44 21.74
N HIS A 534 2.93 7.29 21.56
CA HIS A 534 3.35 6.37 22.61
C HIS A 534 4.84 6.03 22.54
N ASP A 535 5.49 6.42 21.44
CA ASP A 535 6.92 6.17 21.23
C ASP A 535 7.77 7.08 22.11
N GLU A 536 8.70 6.49 22.86
CA GLU A 536 9.57 7.19 23.81
C GLU A 536 10.44 8.25 23.12
N GLU A 537 11.00 7.91 21.95
CA GLU A 537 11.92 8.78 21.21
C GLU A 537 11.19 10.06 20.74
N ILE A 538 9.94 9.92 20.28
CA ILE A 538 9.11 11.06 19.88
C ILE A 538 8.67 11.90 21.08
N MET A 539 8.28 11.26 22.21
CA MET A 539 7.91 11.98 23.41
C MET A 539 9.07 12.79 24.00
N ARG A 540 10.29 12.23 23.98
CA ARG A 540 11.52 12.95 24.42
C ARG A 540 11.92 14.06 23.43
N ALA A 541 11.65 13.86 22.14
CA ALA A 541 11.91 14.86 21.12
C ALA A 541 10.89 16.01 21.10
N ALA A 542 9.73 15.89 21.75
CA ALA A 542 8.73 16.95 21.81
C ALA A 542 9.21 18.12 22.68
N ASP A 543 8.73 19.35 22.41
CA ASP A 543 8.99 20.51 23.26
C ASP A 543 8.07 20.52 24.47
N TYR A 544 6.88 19.96 24.34
CA TYR A 544 5.82 19.98 25.33
C TYR A 544 5.07 18.66 25.32
N LEU A 545 4.81 18.09 26.49
CA LEU A 545 4.08 16.84 26.66
C LEU A 545 2.76 17.10 27.39
N ILE A 546 1.71 16.45 26.91
CA ILE A 546 0.39 16.42 27.52
C ILE A 546 0.03 14.95 27.75
N ASP A 547 -0.13 14.56 29.00
CA ASP A 547 -0.51 13.20 29.38
C ASP A 547 -1.97 13.16 29.83
N ILE A 548 -2.78 12.33 29.17
CA ILE A 548 -4.19 12.13 29.47
C ILE A 548 -4.38 10.79 30.16
N GLY A 549 -4.97 10.81 31.33
CA GLY A 549 -5.10 9.63 32.16
C GLY A 549 -6.12 9.82 33.33
N PRO A 550 -5.86 9.15 34.48
CA PRO A 550 -4.79 8.15 34.69
C PRO A 550 -5.03 6.83 33.97
N ASP A 551 -6.28 6.38 33.85
CA ASP A 551 -6.69 5.11 33.26
C ASP A 551 -7.53 5.31 32.00
N ALA A 552 -8.13 4.22 31.52
CA ALA A 552 -8.95 4.20 30.31
C ALA A 552 -10.45 4.47 30.60
N GLY A 553 -11.19 4.91 29.61
CA GLY A 553 -12.64 5.10 29.62
C GLY A 553 -13.08 6.06 30.72
N ARG A 554 -14.03 5.65 31.57
CA ARG A 554 -14.59 6.48 32.66
C ARG A 554 -13.57 6.90 33.72
N LEU A 555 -12.52 6.12 33.91
CA LEU A 555 -11.45 6.41 34.85
C LEU A 555 -10.36 7.32 34.28
N GLY A 556 -10.37 7.50 32.93
CA GLY A 556 -9.50 8.41 32.20
C GLY A 556 -10.08 9.82 32.05
N GLY A 557 -9.62 10.55 31.03
CA GLY A 557 -10.16 11.86 30.66
C GLY A 557 -9.70 13.05 31.49
N GLU A 558 -8.69 12.88 32.35
CA GLU A 558 -8.06 13.94 33.11
C GLU A 558 -6.69 14.30 32.52
N VAL A 559 -6.27 15.56 32.60
CA VAL A 559 -4.89 15.93 32.32
C VAL A 559 -4.04 15.58 33.52
N VAL A 560 -3.25 14.52 33.47
CA VAL A 560 -2.42 14.04 34.57
C VAL A 560 -1.03 14.68 34.58
N TYR A 561 -0.57 15.15 33.40
CA TYR A 561 0.63 15.97 33.23
C TYR A 561 0.48 16.91 32.04
N ALA A 562 0.99 18.12 32.14
CA ALA A 562 1.15 19.06 31.05
C ALA A 562 2.34 19.96 31.34
N GLY A 563 3.43 19.83 30.59
CA GLY A 563 4.65 20.57 30.87
C GLY A 563 5.71 20.41 29.76
N PRO A 564 6.80 21.19 29.83
CA PRO A 564 7.91 21.12 28.89
C PRO A 564 8.73 19.85 29.09
N ALA A 565 9.33 19.34 28.02
CA ALA A 565 10.17 18.14 28.05
C ALA A 565 11.35 18.24 29.03
N SER A 566 11.88 19.44 29.23
CA SER A 566 12.98 19.68 30.16
C SER A 566 12.69 19.31 31.64
N GLU A 567 11.42 19.13 32.03
CA GLU A 567 11.05 18.70 33.37
C GLU A 567 11.29 17.20 33.60
N TYR A 568 11.04 16.35 32.60
CA TYR A 568 11.20 14.91 32.74
C TYR A 568 12.47 14.38 32.07
N ASP A 569 12.99 15.06 31.04
CA ASP A 569 14.22 14.70 30.35
C ASP A 569 15.45 15.30 31.06
N THR A 570 15.59 14.96 32.33
CA THR A 570 16.69 15.41 33.17
C THR A 570 17.39 14.23 33.81
N THR A 571 18.70 14.35 34.02
CA THR A 571 19.51 13.37 34.76
C THR A 571 19.53 13.62 36.28
N ASP A 572 18.95 14.73 36.73
CA ASP A 572 18.85 15.06 38.16
C ASP A 572 17.77 14.24 38.87
N LYS A 573 18.18 13.21 39.59
CA LYS A 573 17.27 12.33 40.34
C LYS A 573 16.39 13.06 41.36
N ALA A 574 16.89 14.16 41.96
CA ALA A 574 16.10 14.93 42.91
C ALA A 574 14.98 15.72 42.22
N ALA A 575 15.21 16.20 40.98
CA ALA A 575 14.20 16.83 40.17
C ALA A 575 13.17 15.80 39.67
N GLN A 576 13.61 14.62 39.28
CA GLN A 576 12.73 13.51 38.86
C GLN A 576 11.82 13.08 40.03
N GLN A 577 12.37 12.92 41.25
CA GLN A 577 11.59 12.53 42.44
C GLN A 577 10.51 13.57 42.77
N LYS A 578 10.83 14.86 42.69
CA LYS A 578 9.85 15.93 42.92
C LYS A 578 8.75 15.93 41.84
N LEU A 579 9.11 15.59 40.58
CA LEU A 579 8.15 15.48 39.49
C LEU A 579 7.18 14.33 39.73
N LEU A 580 7.67 13.16 40.12
CA LEU A 580 6.87 11.99 40.49
C LEU A 580 5.92 12.27 41.66
N GLU A 581 6.39 12.96 42.71
CA GLU A 581 5.56 13.37 43.86
C GLU A 581 4.46 14.35 43.44
N ARG A 582 4.74 15.23 42.47
CA ARG A 582 3.78 16.22 42.00
C ARG A 582 2.73 15.60 41.09
N TYR A 583 3.10 14.59 40.29
CA TYR A 583 2.23 13.96 39.28
C TYR A 583 2.12 12.43 39.46
N PRO A 584 1.66 11.94 40.63
CA PRO A 584 1.67 10.52 40.95
C PRO A 584 0.74 9.65 40.09
N LYS A 585 -0.21 10.27 39.36
CA LYS A 585 -1.15 9.60 38.49
C LYS A 585 -0.64 9.39 37.06
N SER A 586 0.51 9.98 36.69
CA SER A 586 1.04 9.87 35.32
C SER A 586 1.90 8.63 35.18
N TYR A 587 1.39 7.62 34.52
CA TYR A 587 2.19 6.44 34.13
C TYR A 587 3.30 6.83 33.15
N THR A 588 3.03 7.73 32.21
CA THR A 588 4.03 8.21 31.25
C THR A 588 5.27 8.75 31.92
N ILE A 589 5.08 9.63 32.92
CA ILE A 589 6.22 10.22 33.65
C ILE A 589 7.00 9.14 34.41
N ARG A 590 6.35 8.15 35.01
CA ARG A 590 7.03 7.04 35.69
C ARG A 590 7.95 6.26 34.75
N TYR A 591 7.47 5.97 33.54
CA TYR A 591 8.29 5.27 32.51
C TYR A 591 9.41 6.17 31.98
N LEU A 592 9.13 7.44 31.63
CA LEU A 592 10.13 8.36 31.09
C LEU A 592 11.24 8.71 32.08
N THR A 593 10.96 8.64 33.42
CA THR A 593 11.94 8.84 34.51
C THR A 593 12.59 7.54 34.99
N HIS A 594 12.25 6.39 34.35
CA HIS A 594 12.74 5.06 34.75
C HIS A 594 12.37 4.65 36.18
N ASP A 595 11.30 5.21 36.80
CA ASP A 595 10.70 4.76 38.05
C ASP A 595 9.96 3.43 37.88
N GLU A 596 9.32 3.25 36.69
CA GLU A 596 8.79 1.99 36.21
C GLU A 596 9.45 1.62 34.90
N GLU A 597 9.76 0.34 34.71
CA GLU A 597 10.30 -0.23 33.47
C GLU A 597 9.64 -1.57 33.14
N ILE A 598 9.69 -1.95 31.87
CA ILE A 598 9.39 -3.32 31.44
C ILE A 598 10.65 -4.13 31.68
N GLU A 599 10.60 -5.05 32.65
CA GLU A 599 11.75 -5.85 33.04
C GLU A 599 12.12 -6.88 31.96
N CYS A 600 13.43 -7.07 31.73
CA CYS A 600 13.92 -8.17 30.92
C CYS A 600 13.73 -9.49 31.67
N PRO A 601 13.36 -10.58 30.98
CA PRO A 601 13.32 -11.90 31.61
C PRO A 601 14.70 -12.28 32.18
N ALA A 602 14.73 -12.86 33.38
CA ALA A 602 15.99 -13.27 34.03
C ALA A 602 16.73 -14.34 33.22
N SER A 603 16.01 -15.17 32.46
CA SER A 603 16.55 -16.16 31.54
C SER A 603 15.57 -16.38 30.38
N GLN A 604 16.10 -16.68 29.20
CA GLN A 604 15.31 -17.11 28.07
C GLN A 604 14.88 -18.57 28.21
N ARG A 605 13.71 -18.93 27.69
CA ARG A 605 13.21 -20.31 27.67
C ARG A 605 14.06 -21.14 26.74
N ALA A 606 14.42 -22.34 27.20
CA ALA A 606 15.07 -23.35 26.36
C ALA A 606 14.03 -23.99 25.42
N TRP A 607 14.43 -24.30 24.20
CA TRP A 607 13.61 -24.98 23.23
C TRP A 607 14.34 -26.16 22.61
N ASN A 608 13.61 -27.15 22.14
CA ASN A 608 14.14 -28.37 21.52
C ASN A 608 13.38 -28.76 20.24
N MET A 609 12.37 -28.02 19.86
CA MET A 609 11.57 -28.19 18.65
C MET A 609 11.59 -26.93 17.83
N SER A 610 11.67 -27.07 16.51
CA SER A 610 11.68 -25.93 15.59
C SER A 610 11.03 -26.26 14.25
N ILE A 611 10.67 -25.21 13.52
CA ILE A 611 10.26 -25.26 12.11
C ILE A 611 11.28 -24.49 11.32
N THR A 612 11.80 -25.08 10.25
CA THR A 612 12.76 -24.43 9.37
C THR A 612 12.14 -24.21 8.00
N ILE A 613 12.17 -22.96 7.53
CA ILE A 613 11.86 -22.58 6.15
C ILE A 613 13.19 -22.55 5.40
N ARG A 614 13.31 -23.30 4.31
CA ARG A 614 14.49 -23.31 3.45
C ARG A 614 14.23 -22.51 2.17
N GLY A 615 15.19 -21.69 1.78
CA GLY A 615 15.21 -21.02 0.49
C GLY A 615 14.06 -20.05 0.25
N ALA A 616 13.66 -19.27 1.24
CA ALA A 616 12.58 -18.29 1.12
C ALA A 616 12.93 -17.18 0.12
N ARG A 617 12.09 -16.96 -0.94
CA ARG A 617 12.39 -16.05 -2.08
C ARG A 617 11.25 -15.11 -2.47
N MET A 618 10.26 -14.93 -1.64
CA MET A 618 9.14 -14.06 -1.95
C MET A 618 9.54 -12.58 -1.87
N ASN A 619 9.13 -11.77 -2.86
CA ASN A 619 9.43 -10.33 -2.95
C ASN A 619 10.96 -10.07 -2.90
N ASN A 620 11.43 -9.34 -1.89
CA ASN A 620 12.83 -9.02 -1.71
C ASN A 620 13.66 -10.09 -0.96
N LEU A 621 13.04 -11.19 -0.50
CA LEU A 621 13.76 -12.26 0.18
C LEU A 621 14.74 -12.97 -0.75
N ARG A 622 15.98 -13.19 -0.30
CA ARG A 622 17.10 -13.66 -1.12
C ARG A 622 17.43 -15.13 -0.94
N GLY A 623 16.42 -15.99 -0.83
CA GLY A 623 16.65 -17.44 -0.66
C GLY A 623 17.16 -17.78 0.73
N ILE A 624 16.65 -17.13 1.76
CA ILE A 624 17.09 -17.29 3.14
C ILE A 624 16.53 -18.55 3.78
N ASP A 625 17.33 -19.13 4.68
CA ASP A 625 16.95 -20.21 5.57
C ASP A 625 16.66 -19.64 6.95
N VAL A 626 15.49 -19.94 7.49
CA VAL A 626 15.04 -19.38 8.77
C VAL A 626 14.51 -20.48 9.67
N GLU A 627 15.06 -20.58 10.87
CA GLU A 627 14.61 -21.48 11.94
C GLU A 627 13.71 -20.73 12.93
N ILE A 628 12.57 -21.30 13.24
CA ILE A 628 11.55 -20.75 14.14
C ILE A 628 11.34 -21.73 15.28
N PRO A 629 11.83 -21.43 16.48
CA PRO A 629 11.63 -22.25 17.66
C PRO A 629 10.17 -22.34 18.07
N LEU A 630 9.78 -23.47 18.64
CA LEU A 630 8.43 -23.73 19.15
C LEU A 630 8.40 -23.67 20.68
N ASN A 631 7.19 -23.45 21.25
CA ASN A 631 6.91 -23.32 22.69
C ASN A 631 7.68 -22.18 23.39
N VAL A 632 8.07 -21.15 22.61
CA VAL A 632 8.78 -19.97 23.09
C VAL A 632 8.23 -18.73 22.45
N PHE A 633 8.70 -17.57 22.93
CA PHE A 633 8.41 -16.25 22.38
C PHE A 633 9.46 -15.85 21.34
N THR A 634 9.11 -16.03 20.06
CA THR A 634 9.95 -15.63 18.93
C THR A 634 9.53 -14.27 18.40
N VAL A 635 10.47 -13.33 18.25
CA VAL A 635 10.22 -12.03 17.62
C VAL A 635 10.93 -11.95 16.27
N VAL A 636 10.19 -11.56 15.24
CA VAL A 636 10.70 -11.27 13.90
C VAL A 636 10.78 -9.76 13.74
N THR A 637 12.00 -9.25 13.62
CA THR A 637 12.27 -7.81 13.57
C THR A 637 13.14 -7.42 12.38
N GLY A 638 13.49 -6.14 12.29
CA GLY A 638 14.31 -5.56 11.23
C GLY A 638 13.70 -4.28 10.67
N VAL A 639 14.46 -3.55 9.90
CA VAL A 639 14.04 -2.25 9.33
C VAL A 639 12.78 -2.36 8.47
N SER A 640 12.10 -1.23 8.25
CA SER A 640 10.90 -1.19 7.40
C SER A 640 11.24 -1.64 5.98
N GLY A 641 10.39 -2.51 5.40
CA GLY A 641 10.64 -3.08 4.06
C GLY A 641 11.72 -4.18 3.98
N SER A 642 12.24 -4.73 5.10
CA SER A 642 13.26 -5.78 5.11
C SER A 642 12.76 -7.17 4.70
N GLY A 643 11.43 -7.40 4.61
CA GLY A 643 10.85 -8.67 4.18
C GLY A 643 10.14 -9.47 5.27
N LYS A 644 9.94 -8.93 6.48
CA LYS A 644 9.26 -9.60 7.61
C LYS A 644 7.90 -10.18 7.25
N SER A 645 7.02 -9.34 6.70
CA SER A 645 5.67 -9.75 6.29
C SER A 645 5.70 -10.76 5.14
N SER A 646 6.68 -10.65 4.22
CA SER A 646 6.88 -11.64 3.15
C SER A 646 7.23 -13.02 3.72
N LEU A 647 8.12 -13.08 4.71
CA LEU A 647 8.53 -14.32 5.35
C LEU A 647 7.37 -14.95 6.14
N ILE A 648 6.73 -14.18 7.01
CA ILE A 648 5.76 -14.71 7.98
C ILE A 648 4.36 -14.84 7.35
N LYS A 649 3.79 -13.75 6.84
CA LYS A 649 2.44 -13.73 6.27
C LYS A 649 2.38 -14.31 4.87
N GLY A 650 3.45 -14.13 4.09
CA GLY A 650 3.51 -14.59 2.70
C GLY A 650 3.95 -16.05 2.55
N ILE A 651 4.80 -16.57 3.41
CA ILE A 651 5.36 -17.92 3.29
C ILE A 651 4.95 -18.80 4.47
N LEU A 652 5.37 -18.50 5.72
CA LEU A 652 5.16 -19.36 6.87
C LEU A 652 3.69 -19.71 7.11
N TYR A 653 2.86 -18.68 7.23
CA TYR A 653 1.44 -18.86 7.57
C TYR A 653 0.68 -19.69 6.53
N PRO A 654 0.70 -19.36 5.22
CA PRO A 654 -0.02 -20.15 4.23
C PRO A 654 0.61 -21.53 4.01
N ALA A 655 1.94 -21.70 4.15
CA ALA A 655 2.60 -22.99 4.02
C ALA A 655 2.19 -23.95 5.14
N LEU A 656 2.19 -23.50 6.40
CA LEU A 656 1.75 -24.30 7.53
C LEU A 656 0.25 -24.62 7.47
N ARG A 657 -0.61 -23.67 7.12
CA ARG A 657 -2.03 -23.93 6.96
C ARG A 657 -2.30 -25.08 5.98
N ARG A 658 -1.56 -25.11 4.87
CA ARG A 658 -1.69 -26.20 3.89
C ARG A 658 -1.17 -27.54 4.41
N ARG A 659 -0.09 -27.52 5.19
CA ARG A 659 0.42 -28.74 5.83
C ARG A 659 -0.55 -29.31 6.87
N LEU A 660 -1.36 -28.44 7.46
CA LEU A 660 -2.43 -28.79 8.41
C LEU A 660 -3.78 -29.04 7.72
N ASP A 661 -3.82 -29.19 6.39
CA ASP A 661 -5.02 -29.38 5.58
C ASP A 661 -6.10 -28.29 5.74
N LEU A 662 -5.66 -27.07 6.11
CA LEU A 662 -6.53 -25.90 6.22
C LEU A 662 -6.55 -25.09 4.91
N VAL A 663 -7.67 -24.46 4.63
CA VAL A 663 -7.79 -23.55 3.46
C VAL A 663 -6.85 -22.37 3.64
N ALA A 664 -5.95 -22.16 2.66
CA ALA A 664 -4.99 -21.06 2.66
C ALA A 664 -4.70 -20.59 1.25
N ASP A 665 -4.28 -19.33 1.16
CA ASP A 665 -3.73 -18.76 -0.06
C ASP A 665 -2.47 -19.52 -0.51
N ALA A 666 -2.03 -19.25 -1.75
CA ALA A 666 -0.76 -19.77 -2.23
C ALA A 666 0.39 -19.20 -1.39
N PRO A 667 1.27 -20.03 -0.84
CA PRO A 667 2.48 -19.53 -0.20
C PRO A 667 3.40 -18.89 -1.25
N GLY A 668 4.19 -17.91 -0.82
CA GLY A 668 5.29 -17.39 -1.63
C GLY A 668 6.34 -18.48 -1.92
N GLU A 669 7.32 -18.14 -2.75
CA GLU A 669 8.37 -19.10 -3.16
C GLU A 669 9.30 -19.48 -2.01
N PHE A 670 9.47 -20.78 -1.78
CA PHE A 670 10.41 -21.38 -0.81
C PHE A 670 10.74 -22.82 -1.24
N ALA A 671 11.89 -23.33 -0.83
CA ALA A 671 12.33 -24.66 -1.22
C ALA A 671 11.61 -25.76 -0.41
N SER A 672 11.70 -25.73 0.92
CA SER A 672 11.06 -26.72 1.80
C SER A 672 10.68 -26.13 3.15
N LEU A 673 9.72 -26.82 3.81
CA LEU A 673 9.34 -26.60 5.21
C LEU A 673 9.64 -27.88 5.97
N GLU A 674 10.60 -27.78 6.89
CA GLU A 674 11.19 -28.89 7.63
C GLU A 674 10.93 -28.75 9.14
N GLY A 675 11.28 -29.79 9.92
CA GLY A 675 11.22 -29.77 11.38
C GLY A 675 9.92 -30.26 11.97
N ASP A 676 9.60 -29.78 13.18
CA ASP A 676 8.57 -30.32 14.07
C ASP A 676 7.17 -29.75 13.82
N TRP A 677 6.85 -29.34 12.60
CA TRP A 677 5.53 -28.74 12.28
C TRP A 677 4.34 -29.65 12.63
N LYS A 678 4.54 -30.97 12.74
CA LYS A 678 3.48 -31.92 13.14
C LYS A 678 3.07 -31.81 14.61
N SER A 679 3.88 -31.16 15.45
CA SER A 679 3.55 -30.88 16.85
C SER A 679 2.50 -29.77 16.98
N ILE A 680 2.31 -28.95 15.92
CA ILE A 680 1.31 -27.90 15.86
C ILE A 680 0.01 -28.51 15.32
N ARG A 681 -1.12 -28.18 15.97
CA ARG A 681 -2.46 -28.58 15.52
C ARG A 681 -3.21 -27.43 14.87
N HIS A 682 -3.01 -26.21 15.36
CA HIS A 682 -3.65 -25.03 14.85
C HIS A 682 -2.64 -23.92 14.60
N ILE A 683 -2.97 -23.03 13.67
CA ILE A 683 -2.22 -21.81 13.39
C ILE A 683 -3.18 -20.63 13.27
N GLU A 684 -2.92 -19.58 14.02
CA GLU A 684 -3.77 -18.40 14.07
C GLU A 684 -2.94 -17.14 13.76
N PHE A 685 -3.46 -16.32 12.84
CA PHE A 685 -2.85 -15.04 12.47
C PHE A 685 -3.69 -13.90 13.06
N VAL A 686 -3.10 -13.16 13.98
CA VAL A 686 -3.75 -12.06 14.69
C VAL A 686 -3.23 -10.73 14.12
N ASP A 687 -4.01 -10.15 13.24
CA ASP A 687 -3.73 -8.85 12.60
C ASP A 687 -4.61 -7.73 13.14
N GLN A 688 -4.36 -6.51 12.70
CA GLN A 688 -5.09 -5.30 13.09
C GLN A 688 -6.47 -5.15 12.42
N ASN A 689 -6.84 -6.10 11.52
CA ASN A 689 -8.13 -6.05 10.85
C ASN A 689 -9.29 -6.17 11.86
N PRO A 690 -10.43 -5.51 11.59
CA PRO A 690 -11.61 -5.61 12.44
C PRO A 690 -12.04 -7.07 12.69
N ILE A 691 -12.56 -7.37 13.87
CA ILE A 691 -13.04 -8.69 14.28
C ILE A 691 -14.23 -9.22 13.47
N GLY A 692 -14.75 -8.44 12.53
CA GLY A 692 -15.79 -8.83 11.59
C GLY A 692 -16.03 -7.78 10.53
N LYS A 693 -16.54 -8.21 9.38
CA LYS A 693 -16.82 -7.34 8.22
C LYS A 693 -18.11 -6.53 8.37
N SER A 694 -18.98 -6.90 9.31
CA SER A 694 -20.26 -6.25 9.54
C SER A 694 -20.13 -5.12 10.55
N THR A 695 -20.77 -3.99 10.29
CA THR A 695 -20.93 -2.88 11.26
C THR A 695 -21.57 -3.29 12.59
N ARG A 696 -22.19 -4.48 12.62
CA ARG A 696 -22.84 -5.07 13.81
C ARG A 696 -21.93 -6.01 14.60
N SER A 697 -20.72 -6.28 14.09
CA SER A 697 -19.73 -7.06 14.84
C SER A 697 -19.25 -6.27 16.04
N ASN A 698 -19.22 -6.90 17.21
CA ASN A 698 -18.81 -6.28 18.48
C ASN A 698 -18.10 -7.29 19.39
N PRO A 699 -17.39 -6.83 20.44
CA PRO A 699 -16.63 -7.69 21.36
C PRO A 699 -17.49 -8.79 22.01
N ALA A 700 -18.70 -8.46 22.47
CA ALA A 700 -19.57 -9.41 23.14
C ALA A 700 -19.99 -10.59 22.23
N THR A 701 -20.26 -10.31 20.95
CA THR A 701 -20.59 -11.37 19.97
C THR A 701 -19.37 -12.20 19.60
N TYR A 702 -18.20 -11.56 19.47
CA TYR A 702 -16.97 -12.26 19.10
C TYR A 702 -16.54 -13.27 20.18
N LEU A 703 -16.61 -12.88 21.45
CA LEU A 703 -16.33 -13.77 22.59
C LEU A 703 -17.47 -14.73 22.92
N LYS A 704 -18.56 -14.69 22.18
CA LYS A 704 -19.77 -15.47 22.40
C LYS A 704 -20.47 -15.19 23.75
N ALA A 705 -20.11 -14.13 24.45
CA ALA A 705 -20.77 -13.70 25.67
C ALA A 705 -22.21 -13.27 25.39
N TYR A 706 -22.46 -12.70 24.21
CA TYR A 706 -23.78 -12.25 23.82
C TYR A 706 -24.82 -13.37 23.70
N ASP A 707 -24.40 -14.57 23.38
CA ASP A 707 -25.32 -15.76 23.34
C ASP A 707 -25.91 -16.04 24.71
N ALA A 708 -25.08 -16.01 25.76
CA ALA A 708 -25.53 -16.20 27.15
C ALA A 708 -26.41 -15.00 27.61
N ILE A 709 -26.05 -13.76 27.22
CA ILE A 709 -26.88 -12.57 27.50
C ILE A 709 -28.28 -12.72 26.89
N ARG A 710 -28.40 -13.14 25.63
CA ARG A 710 -29.68 -13.34 24.97
C ARG A 710 -30.51 -14.42 25.64
N THR A 711 -29.88 -15.49 26.09
CA THR A 711 -30.54 -16.59 26.81
C THR A 711 -31.08 -16.11 28.17
N LEU A 712 -30.28 -15.31 28.89
CA LEU A 712 -30.68 -14.72 30.15
C LEU A 712 -31.90 -13.79 30.02
N PHE A 713 -31.93 -12.92 29.00
CA PHE A 713 -33.06 -12.04 28.73
C PHE A 713 -34.32 -12.82 28.30
N ALA A 714 -34.18 -13.89 27.50
CA ALA A 714 -35.30 -14.71 27.10
C ALA A 714 -35.89 -15.54 28.27
N ALA A 715 -35.10 -15.77 29.33
CA ALA A 715 -35.56 -16.44 30.53
C ALA A 715 -36.41 -15.53 31.44
N GLN A 716 -36.42 -14.22 31.24
CA GLN A 716 -37.12 -13.27 32.09
C GLN A 716 -38.67 -13.44 32.00
N PRO A 717 -39.42 -13.18 33.09
CA PRO A 717 -40.84 -13.39 33.12
C PRO A 717 -41.62 -12.72 32.00
N LEU A 718 -41.32 -11.43 31.72
CA LEU A 718 -41.99 -10.68 30.64
C LEU A 718 -41.68 -11.28 29.26
N ALA A 719 -40.43 -11.70 29.01
CA ALA A 719 -40.06 -12.34 27.76
C ALA A 719 -40.83 -13.66 27.54
N LYS A 720 -40.95 -14.49 28.58
CA LYS A 720 -41.74 -15.74 28.53
C LYS A 720 -43.21 -15.45 28.27
N GLN A 721 -43.77 -14.42 28.91
CA GLN A 721 -45.18 -14.00 28.73
C GLN A 721 -45.45 -13.53 27.31
N MET A 722 -44.51 -12.79 26.71
CA MET A 722 -44.59 -12.27 25.34
C MET A 722 -44.17 -13.25 24.26
N GLY A 723 -43.70 -14.46 24.66
CA GLY A 723 -43.19 -15.50 23.75
C GLY A 723 -41.87 -15.12 23.07
N PHE A 724 -41.08 -14.25 23.65
CA PHE A 724 -39.80 -13.81 23.09
C PHE A 724 -38.71 -14.87 23.37
N THR A 725 -38.21 -15.47 22.34
CA THR A 725 -37.05 -16.36 22.38
C THR A 725 -35.75 -15.60 22.33
N ALA A 726 -34.59 -16.24 22.56
CA ALA A 726 -33.28 -15.63 22.45
C ALA A 726 -33.00 -14.99 21.08
N GLN A 727 -33.74 -15.37 20.04
CA GLN A 727 -33.64 -14.77 18.70
C GLN A 727 -34.14 -13.31 18.66
N TYR A 728 -35.19 -13.00 19.44
CA TYR A 728 -35.73 -11.61 19.50
C TYR A 728 -34.75 -10.62 20.12
N PHE A 729 -33.86 -11.09 20.99
CA PHE A 729 -32.79 -10.27 21.57
C PHE A 729 -31.53 -10.21 20.70
N SER A 730 -31.63 -10.62 19.42
CA SER A 730 -30.53 -10.54 18.45
C SER A 730 -30.71 -9.33 17.50
N PHE A 731 -29.73 -8.43 17.47
CA PHE A 731 -29.70 -7.35 16.49
C PHE A 731 -29.33 -7.84 15.07
N ASN A 732 -28.93 -9.10 14.90
CA ASN A 732 -28.63 -9.70 13.59
C ASN A 732 -29.83 -10.45 12.97
N ALA A 733 -30.76 -10.94 13.78
CA ALA A 733 -31.93 -11.70 13.34
C ALA A 733 -33.18 -10.81 13.25
N GLU A 734 -34.10 -11.19 12.38
CA GLU A 734 -35.43 -10.56 12.31
C GLU A 734 -36.28 -10.94 13.51
N GLY A 735 -37.22 -10.06 13.86
CA GLY A 735 -38.12 -10.20 14.97
C GLY A 735 -38.01 -9.06 15.96
N GLY A 736 -36.92 -8.96 16.73
CA GLY A 736 -36.76 -7.92 17.75
C GLY A 736 -35.91 -6.73 17.37
N ARG A 737 -35.13 -6.80 16.28
CA ARG A 737 -34.29 -5.68 15.83
C ARG A 737 -35.13 -4.55 15.22
N CYS A 738 -34.64 -3.32 15.28
CA CYS A 738 -35.19 -2.20 14.54
C CYS A 738 -35.14 -2.50 13.03
N GLU A 739 -36.26 -2.30 12.33
CA GLU A 739 -36.37 -2.63 10.90
C GLU A 739 -35.67 -1.60 10.01
N GLU A 740 -35.67 -0.33 10.40
CA GLU A 740 -35.06 0.76 9.64
C GLU A 740 -33.52 0.62 9.60
N CYS A 741 -32.85 0.59 10.74
CA CYS A 741 -31.40 0.44 10.80
C CYS A 741 -30.96 -1.03 10.76
N LYS A 742 -31.87 -1.96 10.69
CA LYS A 742 -31.59 -3.42 10.70
C LYS A 742 -30.69 -3.87 11.86
N GLY A 743 -30.81 -3.20 13.01
CA GLY A 743 -30.05 -3.51 14.22
C GLY A 743 -28.68 -2.83 14.31
N ALA A 744 -28.32 -1.94 13.40
CA ALA A 744 -27.06 -1.19 13.46
C ALA A 744 -27.11 -0.06 14.52
N GLY A 745 -28.28 0.54 14.76
CA GLY A 745 -28.47 1.71 15.60
C GLY A 745 -28.24 3.02 14.88
N TYR A 746 -27.68 3.00 13.69
CA TYR A 746 -27.41 4.17 12.84
C TYR A 746 -27.63 3.83 11.37
N VAL A 747 -27.81 4.86 10.56
CA VAL A 747 -27.93 4.79 9.10
C VAL A 747 -26.71 5.46 8.49
N THR A 748 -26.04 4.77 7.58
CA THR A 748 -24.88 5.33 6.86
C THR A 748 -25.34 5.81 5.50
N ILE A 749 -25.03 7.06 5.20
CA ILE A 749 -25.23 7.66 3.88
C ILE A 749 -23.88 7.67 3.17
N GLU A 750 -23.75 6.85 2.12
CA GLU A 750 -22.55 6.79 1.32
C GLU A 750 -22.39 8.06 0.48
N MET A 751 -21.26 8.72 0.61
CA MET A 751 -20.92 9.94 -0.12
C MET A 751 -19.89 9.66 -1.18
N GLN A 752 -20.18 10.00 -2.45
CA GLN A 752 -19.27 9.66 -3.57
C GLN A 752 -17.90 10.34 -3.51
N PHE A 753 -17.79 11.51 -2.86
CA PHE A 753 -16.58 12.34 -2.87
C PHE A 753 -16.10 12.75 -1.46
N MET A 754 -16.75 12.29 -0.41
CA MET A 754 -16.42 12.60 0.98
C MET A 754 -16.56 11.35 1.85
N ALA A 755 -16.13 11.43 3.11
CA ALA A 755 -16.35 10.37 4.08
C ALA A 755 -17.86 10.13 4.28
N ASP A 756 -18.24 8.85 4.44
CA ASP A 756 -19.61 8.44 4.67
C ASP A 756 -20.20 9.15 5.91
N LEU A 757 -21.41 9.65 5.80
CA LEU A 757 -22.10 10.29 6.91
C LEU A 757 -22.90 9.25 7.69
N THR A 758 -22.64 9.15 8.99
CA THR A 758 -23.33 8.24 9.90
C THR A 758 -24.31 9.04 10.76
N LEU A 759 -25.62 8.74 10.65
CA LEU A 759 -26.69 9.39 11.41
C LEU A 759 -27.31 8.38 12.38
N THR A 760 -27.63 8.82 13.59
CA THR A 760 -28.41 8.00 14.53
C THR A 760 -29.76 7.65 13.93
N CYS A 761 -30.16 6.39 13.99
CA CYS A 761 -31.46 5.95 13.48
C CYS A 761 -32.60 6.65 14.22
N GLU A 762 -33.49 7.31 13.48
CA GLU A 762 -34.61 8.06 14.06
C GLU A 762 -35.69 7.17 14.70
N ALA A 763 -35.89 5.96 14.14
CA ALA A 763 -36.91 5.03 14.66
C ALA A 763 -36.55 4.42 16.01
N CYS A 764 -35.26 4.05 16.21
CA CYS A 764 -34.84 3.41 17.47
C CYS A 764 -33.98 4.32 18.34
N HIS A 765 -33.69 5.54 17.92
CA HIS A 765 -32.81 6.49 18.62
C HIS A 765 -31.47 5.88 19.08
N GLY A 766 -30.86 5.04 18.22
CA GLY A 766 -29.62 4.37 18.50
C GLY A 766 -29.72 3.07 19.29
N LYS A 767 -30.90 2.70 19.78
CA LYS A 767 -31.10 1.52 20.68
C LYS A 767 -31.14 0.18 19.98
N ARG A 768 -31.12 0.12 18.64
CA ARG A 768 -30.98 -1.11 17.82
C ARG A 768 -32.19 -2.05 17.80
N PHE A 769 -33.05 -2.03 18.82
CA PHE A 769 -34.20 -2.92 19.04
C PHE A 769 -35.52 -2.20 18.91
N LYS A 770 -36.62 -2.96 18.72
CA LYS A 770 -37.97 -2.48 18.88
C LYS A 770 -38.28 -2.16 20.34
N HIS A 771 -39.26 -1.32 20.57
CA HIS A 771 -39.60 -0.85 21.92
C HIS A 771 -40.01 -1.98 22.84
N ASP A 772 -40.82 -2.92 22.39
CA ASP A 772 -41.32 -4.06 23.16
C ASP A 772 -40.20 -4.97 23.72
N ILE A 773 -39.10 -5.06 23.00
CA ILE A 773 -37.90 -5.83 23.41
C ILE A 773 -37.18 -5.10 24.54
N LEU A 774 -37.17 -3.76 24.54
CA LEU A 774 -36.52 -2.93 25.54
C LEU A 774 -37.30 -2.88 26.87
N ASP A 775 -38.55 -3.32 26.86
CA ASP A 775 -39.36 -3.42 28.08
C ASP A 775 -38.91 -4.61 28.94
N VAL A 776 -38.30 -5.65 28.33
CA VAL A 776 -37.72 -6.77 29.09
C VAL A 776 -36.46 -6.30 29.79
N ARG A 777 -36.44 -6.52 31.13
CA ARG A 777 -35.34 -6.07 31.97
C ARG A 777 -34.80 -7.22 32.83
N TYR A 778 -33.48 -7.18 33.02
CA TYR A 778 -32.75 -8.00 33.97
C TYR A 778 -31.99 -7.06 34.92
N GLY A 779 -32.12 -7.20 36.24
CA GLY A 779 -31.51 -6.30 37.20
C GLY A 779 -31.84 -4.82 36.98
N GLY A 780 -33.01 -4.50 36.44
CA GLY A 780 -33.47 -3.14 36.11
C GLY A 780 -32.93 -2.57 34.80
N LYS A 781 -32.08 -3.30 34.08
CA LYS A 781 -31.47 -2.89 32.81
C LYS A 781 -32.11 -3.57 31.62
N ASP A 782 -32.32 -2.85 30.51
CA ASP A 782 -32.70 -3.42 29.23
C ASP A 782 -31.47 -3.95 28.46
N ILE A 783 -31.68 -4.67 27.36
CA ILE A 783 -30.60 -5.25 26.57
C ILE A 783 -29.69 -4.21 25.93
N ASN A 784 -30.21 -3.03 25.58
CA ASN A 784 -29.41 -1.93 25.06
C ASN A 784 -28.56 -1.29 26.16
N ASP A 785 -29.09 -1.15 27.40
CA ASP A 785 -28.32 -0.71 28.54
C ASP A 785 -27.11 -1.63 28.78
N VAL A 786 -27.32 -2.94 28.73
CA VAL A 786 -26.24 -3.94 28.85
C VAL A 786 -25.21 -3.83 27.75
N LEU A 787 -25.63 -3.65 26.50
CA LEU A 787 -24.71 -3.43 25.37
C LEU A 787 -23.91 -2.13 25.47
N ASN A 788 -24.42 -1.13 26.20
CA ASN A 788 -23.74 0.11 26.45
C ASN A 788 -22.84 0.10 27.70
N MET A 789 -22.91 -0.94 28.52
CA MET A 789 -21.97 -1.16 29.62
C MET A 789 -20.57 -1.39 29.08
N THR A 790 -19.58 -0.87 29.79
CA THR A 790 -18.19 -1.29 29.62
C THR A 790 -18.01 -2.74 30.08
N VAL A 791 -16.94 -3.39 29.62
CA VAL A 791 -16.62 -4.76 30.05
C VAL A 791 -16.51 -4.83 31.59
N ASN A 792 -15.87 -3.85 32.24
CA ASN A 792 -15.74 -3.79 33.70
C ASN A 792 -17.11 -3.67 34.38
N GLU A 793 -17.94 -2.74 33.93
CA GLU A 793 -19.31 -2.57 34.48
C GLU A 793 -20.17 -3.81 34.27
N ALA A 794 -20.03 -4.49 33.13
CA ALA A 794 -20.76 -5.71 32.85
C ALA A 794 -20.30 -6.88 33.75
N ILE A 795 -18.99 -7.04 33.97
CA ILE A 795 -18.47 -8.05 34.89
C ILE A 795 -19.00 -7.80 36.30
N GLU A 796 -18.98 -6.55 36.79
CA GLU A 796 -19.51 -6.16 38.09
C GLU A 796 -21.02 -6.43 38.17
N PHE A 797 -21.79 -6.01 37.15
CA PHE A 797 -23.24 -6.18 37.09
C PHE A 797 -23.68 -7.66 37.09
N PHE A 798 -23.02 -8.52 36.30
CA PHE A 798 -23.33 -9.95 36.25
C PHE A 798 -22.71 -10.75 37.39
N SER A 799 -21.79 -10.20 38.15
CA SER A 799 -21.26 -10.80 39.38
C SER A 799 -22.08 -10.47 40.61
N ASP A 800 -22.99 -9.49 40.56
CA ASP A 800 -23.83 -9.14 41.70
C ASP A 800 -25.00 -10.16 41.85
N GLU A 801 -24.90 -10.99 42.88
CA GLU A 801 -25.90 -12.05 43.20
C GLU A 801 -27.32 -11.50 43.41
N LYS A 802 -27.47 -10.22 43.74
CA LYS A 802 -28.78 -9.57 43.92
C LYS A 802 -29.59 -9.50 42.62
N ASN A 803 -28.93 -9.54 41.47
CA ASN A 803 -29.58 -9.51 40.19
C ASN A 803 -30.07 -10.88 39.70
N SER A 804 -29.59 -11.97 40.27
CA SER A 804 -29.93 -13.34 39.86
C SER A 804 -31.11 -13.86 40.72
N HIS A 805 -32.18 -14.28 40.05
CA HIS A 805 -33.42 -14.73 40.70
C HIS A 805 -33.68 -16.22 40.53
N SER A 806 -32.84 -16.95 39.79
CA SER A 806 -32.92 -18.38 39.55
C SER A 806 -31.53 -19.00 39.39
N ASP A 807 -31.43 -20.33 39.59
CA ASP A 807 -30.16 -21.06 39.33
C ASP A 807 -29.73 -20.96 37.87
N ASP A 808 -30.68 -20.96 36.93
CA ASP A 808 -30.40 -20.75 35.50
C ASP A 808 -29.81 -19.37 35.23
N ASP A 809 -30.34 -18.30 35.88
CA ASP A 809 -29.79 -16.96 35.76
C ASP A 809 -28.36 -16.90 36.26
N PHE A 810 -28.09 -17.55 37.40
CA PHE A 810 -26.76 -17.58 38.01
C PHE A 810 -25.74 -18.30 37.11
N ASP A 811 -26.11 -19.42 36.50
CA ASP A 811 -25.24 -20.12 35.56
C ASP A 811 -24.96 -19.31 34.29
N GLN A 812 -25.97 -18.61 33.74
CA GLN A 812 -25.74 -17.71 32.58
C GLN A 812 -24.83 -16.57 32.98
N CYS A 813 -24.99 -15.97 34.13
CA CYS A 813 -24.13 -14.90 34.61
C CYS A 813 -22.67 -15.34 34.79
N ARG A 814 -22.44 -16.54 35.34
CA ARG A 814 -21.09 -17.13 35.45
C ARG A 814 -20.45 -17.32 34.06
N ILE A 815 -21.21 -17.77 33.07
CA ILE A 815 -20.75 -17.95 31.68
C ILE A 815 -20.39 -16.58 31.09
N ILE A 816 -21.23 -15.56 31.29
CA ILE A 816 -20.97 -14.20 30.78
C ILE A 816 -19.68 -13.65 31.37
N VAL A 817 -19.55 -13.67 32.69
CA VAL A 817 -18.35 -13.14 33.40
C VAL A 817 -17.09 -13.88 32.96
N ARG A 818 -17.13 -15.24 32.90
CA ARG A 818 -16.01 -16.05 32.43
C ARG A 818 -15.55 -15.66 31.02
N ARG A 819 -16.48 -15.38 30.11
CA ARG A 819 -16.17 -14.98 28.72
C ARG A 819 -15.70 -13.54 28.60
N LEU A 820 -16.10 -12.63 29.51
CA LEU A 820 -15.70 -11.23 29.51
C LEU A 820 -14.36 -10.96 30.22
N ARG A 821 -14.02 -11.78 31.23
CA ARG A 821 -12.80 -11.60 32.05
C ARG A 821 -11.51 -11.51 31.21
N PRO A 822 -11.30 -12.32 30.14
CA PRO A 822 -10.13 -12.17 29.30
C PRO A 822 -9.98 -10.80 28.63
N LEU A 823 -11.09 -10.08 28.34
CA LEU A 823 -11.01 -8.70 27.84
C LEU A 823 -10.42 -7.75 28.89
N GLN A 824 -10.77 -7.95 30.16
CA GLN A 824 -10.22 -7.17 31.27
C GLN A 824 -8.72 -7.46 31.44
N GLU A 825 -8.32 -8.74 31.36
CA GLU A 825 -6.92 -9.17 31.49
C GLU A 825 -6.01 -8.57 30.40
N VAL A 826 -6.51 -8.42 29.16
CA VAL A 826 -5.76 -7.77 28.08
C VAL A 826 -5.89 -6.23 28.08
N GLY A 827 -6.46 -5.63 29.14
CA GLY A 827 -6.57 -4.18 29.29
C GLY A 827 -7.72 -3.52 28.51
N LEU A 828 -8.75 -4.29 28.09
CA LEU A 828 -9.91 -3.78 27.35
C LEU A 828 -11.16 -3.63 28.23
N GLY A 829 -10.99 -3.48 29.54
CA GLY A 829 -12.10 -3.32 30.48
C GLY A 829 -12.98 -2.11 30.23
N TYR A 830 -12.48 -1.11 29.50
CA TYR A 830 -13.16 0.15 29.21
C TYR A 830 -14.05 0.14 27.97
N ILE A 831 -13.89 -0.82 27.05
CA ILE A 831 -14.70 -0.89 25.82
C ILE A 831 -16.13 -1.29 26.14
N LYS A 832 -17.10 -0.77 25.38
CA LYS A 832 -18.50 -1.17 25.53
C LYS A 832 -18.76 -2.53 24.88
N LEU A 833 -19.61 -3.35 25.50
CA LEU A 833 -19.95 -4.68 24.97
C LEU A 833 -20.49 -4.63 23.55
N GLY A 834 -21.32 -3.64 23.23
CA GLY A 834 -21.95 -3.44 21.94
C GLY A 834 -21.18 -2.50 20.99
N GLN A 835 -19.96 -2.10 21.31
CA GLN A 835 -19.16 -1.22 20.45
C GLN A 835 -18.86 -1.89 19.12
N SER A 836 -19.12 -1.20 18.00
CA SER A 836 -18.83 -1.74 16.66
C SER A 836 -17.33 -1.98 16.48
N SER A 837 -16.98 -3.11 15.89
CA SER A 837 -15.57 -3.42 15.56
C SER A 837 -14.91 -2.42 14.63
N SER A 838 -15.69 -1.71 13.82
CA SER A 838 -15.19 -0.64 12.94
C SER A 838 -14.77 0.62 13.68
N THR A 839 -15.20 0.80 14.94
CA THR A 839 -14.84 1.94 15.79
C THR A 839 -13.71 1.63 16.76
N LEU A 840 -13.28 0.37 16.81
CA LEU A 840 -12.11 -0.04 17.59
C LEU A 840 -10.83 0.28 16.81
N SER A 841 -9.79 0.69 17.51
CA SER A 841 -8.45 0.84 16.93
C SER A 841 -7.90 -0.53 16.49
N GLY A 842 -6.86 -0.54 15.63
CA GLY A 842 -6.21 -1.77 15.20
C GLY A 842 -5.71 -2.60 16.37
N GLY A 843 -5.05 -1.98 17.34
CA GLY A 843 -4.57 -2.64 18.56
C GLY A 843 -5.68 -3.16 19.47
N GLU A 844 -6.80 -2.45 19.58
CA GLU A 844 -7.97 -2.94 20.31
C GLU A 844 -8.57 -4.18 19.65
N ASN A 845 -8.71 -4.18 18.32
CA ASN A 845 -9.18 -5.34 17.57
C ASN A 845 -8.28 -6.57 17.79
N GLN A 846 -6.95 -6.40 17.76
CA GLN A 846 -6.00 -7.48 18.07
C GLN A 846 -6.16 -8.02 19.48
N ARG A 847 -6.28 -7.14 20.47
CA ARG A 847 -6.47 -7.56 21.88
C ARG A 847 -7.81 -8.28 22.10
N VAL A 848 -8.87 -7.91 21.39
CA VAL A 848 -10.14 -8.66 21.42
C VAL A 848 -9.94 -10.08 20.87
N LYS A 849 -9.17 -10.23 19.76
CA LYS A 849 -8.82 -11.54 19.21
C LYS A 849 -7.99 -12.35 20.22
N LEU A 850 -6.99 -11.72 20.85
CA LEU A 850 -6.17 -12.34 21.88
C LEU A 850 -7.01 -12.81 23.08
N ALA A 851 -7.93 -11.97 23.58
CA ALA A 851 -8.84 -12.30 24.67
C ALA A 851 -9.70 -13.54 24.35
N TYR A 852 -10.15 -13.67 23.11
CA TYR A 852 -10.90 -14.85 22.66
C TYR A 852 -10.07 -16.15 22.82
N PHE A 853 -8.78 -16.12 22.45
CA PHE A 853 -7.92 -17.28 22.58
C PHE A 853 -7.58 -17.60 24.04
N ILE A 854 -7.31 -16.57 24.85
CA ILE A 854 -7.06 -16.76 26.29
C ILE A 854 -8.28 -17.39 26.99
N GLY A 855 -9.49 -17.01 26.59
CA GLY A 855 -10.73 -17.50 27.18
C GLY A 855 -11.13 -18.93 26.80
N LYS A 856 -10.44 -19.59 25.88
CA LYS A 856 -10.67 -21.01 25.55
C LYS A 856 -10.02 -21.92 26.60
N GLU A 857 -10.77 -22.86 27.16
CA GLU A 857 -10.32 -23.77 28.23
C GLU A 857 -9.48 -24.94 27.71
N GLU A 858 -9.88 -25.53 26.60
CA GLU A 858 -9.13 -26.61 25.93
C GLU A 858 -8.53 -26.10 24.65
N GLN A 859 -7.21 -26.06 24.57
CA GLN A 859 -6.51 -25.67 23.36
C GLN A 859 -5.45 -26.70 23.02
N GLU A 860 -5.52 -27.21 21.81
CA GLU A 860 -4.43 -27.98 21.23
C GLU A 860 -3.23 -27.06 20.93
N PRO A 861 -1.99 -27.61 20.91
CA PRO A 861 -0.80 -26.80 20.59
C PRO A 861 -1.00 -25.94 19.35
N THR A 862 -0.95 -24.63 19.53
CA THR A 862 -1.26 -23.64 18.50
C THR A 862 -0.04 -22.74 18.27
N LEU A 863 0.27 -22.45 17.01
CA LEU A 863 1.20 -21.38 16.66
C LEU A 863 0.42 -20.09 16.46
N PHE A 864 0.63 -19.13 17.34
CA PHE A 864 0.08 -17.79 17.21
C PHE A 864 1.07 -16.86 16.50
N ILE A 865 0.59 -16.17 15.49
CA ILE A 865 1.35 -15.15 14.78
C ILE A 865 0.69 -13.80 15.01
N PHE A 866 1.41 -12.85 15.59
CA PHE A 866 0.95 -11.49 15.82
C PHE A 866 1.70 -10.51 14.91
N ASP A 867 0.97 -9.59 14.29
CA ASP A 867 1.50 -8.56 13.39
C ASP A 867 1.42 -7.20 14.07
N GLU A 868 2.56 -6.68 14.56
CA GLU A 868 2.73 -5.40 15.26
C GLU A 868 1.70 -5.18 16.40
N PRO A 869 1.66 -6.06 17.42
CA PRO A 869 0.63 -6.00 18.46
C PRO A 869 0.77 -4.85 19.44
N THR A 870 1.88 -4.12 19.44
CA THR A 870 2.09 -2.94 20.30
C THR A 870 1.57 -1.63 19.72
N THR A 871 1.02 -1.68 18.50
CA THR A 871 0.45 -0.51 17.83
C THR A 871 -0.57 0.21 18.71
N GLY A 872 -0.35 1.51 18.97
CA GLY A 872 -1.24 2.33 19.80
C GLY A 872 -1.24 1.99 21.29
N LEU A 873 -0.25 1.25 21.78
CA LEU A 873 -0.14 0.87 23.17
C LEU A 873 0.86 1.73 23.94
N HIS A 874 0.43 2.20 25.09
CA HIS A 874 1.29 2.80 26.10
C HIS A 874 2.14 1.72 26.80
N PHE A 875 3.30 2.05 27.38
CA PHE A 875 4.18 1.14 28.11
C PHE A 875 3.44 0.26 29.12
N HIS A 876 2.49 0.84 29.85
CA HIS A 876 1.66 0.12 30.81
C HIS A 876 0.81 -0.99 30.17
N ASP A 877 0.27 -0.73 28.96
CA ASP A 877 -0.51 -1.70 28.20
C ASP A 877 0.40 -2.79 27.57
N ILE A 878 1.63 -2.43 27.17
CA ILE A 878 2.63 -3.39 26.67
C ILE A 878 2.98 -4.40 27.76
N ARG A 879 3.15 -3.99 29.00
CA ARG A 879 3.39 -4.88 30.15
C ARG A 879 2.26 -5.92 30.27
N ARG A 880 0.99 -5.50 30.17
CA ARG A 880 -0.18 -6.42 30.20
C ARG A 880 -0.20 -7.37 29.02
N LEU A 881 0.15 -6.88 27.83
CA LEU A 881 0.25 -7.70 26.63
C LEU A 881 1.31 -8.81 26.78
N LEU A 882 2.49 -8.47 27.32
CA LEU A 882 3.56 -9.44 27.58
C LEU A 882 3.14 -10.50 28.60
N HIS A 883 2.38 -10.12 29.65
CA HIS A 883 1.79 -11.10 30.58
C HIS A 883 0.84 -12.07 29.87
N ALA A 884 -0.01 -11.56 28.97
CA ALA A 884 -0.92 -12.38 28.17
C ALA A 884 -0.15 -13.35 27.23
N PHE A 885 0.94 -12.90 26.61
CA PHE A 885 1.82 -13.75 25.80
C PHE A 885 2.46 -14.88 26.64
N ASN A 886 2.99 -14.55 27.81
CA ASN A 886 3.55 -15.54 28.72
C ASN A 886 2.51 -16.61 29.13
N ALA A 887 1.28 -16.19 29.44
CA ALA A 887 0.20 -17.10 29.78
C ALA A 887 -0.15 -18.07 28.62
N LEU A 888 -0.07 -17.65 27.36
CA LEU A 888 -0.24 -18.56 26.22
C LEU A 888 0.91 -19.57 26.10
N ILE A 889 2.15 -19.14 26.28
CA ILE A 889 3.34 -20.03 26.21
C ILE A 889 3.27 -21.08 27.33
N GLU A 890 2.93 -20.68 28.56
CA GLU A 890 2.77 -21.57 29.72
C GLU A 890 1.71 -22.66 29.50
N ARG A 891 0.73 -22.40 28.59
CA ARG A 891 -0.26 -23.38 28.17
C ARG A 891 0.23 -24.29 27.02
N GLY A 892 1.50 -24.20 26.62
CA GLY A 892 2.10 -25.02 25.57
C GLY A 892 1.90 -24.51 24.15
N HIS A 893 1.64 -23.23 23.97
CA HIS A 893 1.54 -22.61 22.65
C HIS A 893 2.88 -21.98 22.20
N SER A 894 3.04 -21.78 20.89
CA SER A 894 4.19 -21.11 20.31
C SER A 894 3.77 -19.72 19.81
N LEU A 895 4.60 -18.72 20.04
CA LEU A 895 4.35 -17.35 19.61
C LEU A 895 5.41 -16.88 18.63
N VAL A 896 4.96 -16.31 17.51
CA VAL A 896 5.78 -15.56 16.54
C VAL A 896 5.20 -14.17 16.43
N VAL A 897 5.98 -13.16 16.76
CA VAL A 897 5.54 -11.76 16.78
C VAL A 897 6.40 -10.94 15.85
N ILE A 898 5.76 -10.27 14.88
CA ILE A 898 6.44 -9.26 14.06
C ILE A 898 6.41 -7.96 14.84
N GLU A 899 7.57 -7.41 15.20
CA GLU A 899 7.67 -6.24 16.07
C GLU A 899 8.87 -5.34 15.81
N HIS A 900 8.68 -4.07 16.19
CA HIS A 900 9.71 -3.03 16.16
C HIS A 900 9.97 -2.42 17.55
N ASN A 901 9.03 -2.58 18.48
CA ASN A 901 9.13 -2.04 19.83
C ASN A 901 10.24 -2.75 20.62
N LEU A 902 11.26 -1.99 21.05
CA LEU A 902 12.43 -2.52 21.74
C LEU A 902 12.11 -3.16 23.10
N ASP A 903 11.09 -2.68 23.79
CA ASP A 903 10.65 -3.26 25.06
C ASP A 903 10.07 -4.66 24.89
N VAL A 904 9.42 -4.94 23.76
CA VAL A 904 8.96 -6.29 23.43
C VAL A 904 10.12 -7.16 22.94
N ILE A 905 10.99 -6.61 22.09
CA ILE A 905 12.13 -7.33 21.50
C ILE A 905 13.08 -7.80 22.63
N LYS A 906 13.35 -6.98 23.64
CA LYS A 906 14.21 -7.36 24.78
C LYS A 906 13.65 -8.51 25.62
N CYS A 907 12.33 -8.71 25.60
CA CYS A 907 11.63 -9.75 26.34
C CYS A 907 11.51 -11.07 25.56
N ALA A 908 11.99 -11.14 24.30
CA ALA A 908 11.91 -12.32 23.48
C ALA A 908 12.85 -13.44 23.95
N ASP A 909 12.44 -14.70 23.76
CA ASP A 909 13.31 -15.85 23.93
C ASP A 909 14.24 -16.02 22.72
N TYR A 910 13.72 -15.71 21.51
CA TYR A 910 14.46 -15.82 20.25
C TYR A 910 14.09 -14.68 19.30
N ILE A 911 15.07 -14.12 18.64
CA ILE A 911 14.90 -13.02 17.69
C ILE A 911 15.37 -13.48 16.31
N ILE A 912 14.64 -13.09 15.28
CA ILE A 912 14.99 -13.23 13.86
C ILE A 912 15.03 -11.81 13.29
N ASP A 913 16.24 -11.31 12.99
CA ASP A 913 16.45 -9.95 12.47
C ASP A 913 16.71 -9.99 10.97
N LEU A 914 15.82 -9.34 10.19
CA LEU A 914 15.91 -9.26 8.74
C LEU A 914 16.42 -7.88 8.29
N GLY A 915 17.32 -7.88 7.31
CA GLY A 915 17.90 -6.63 6.82
C GLY A 915 18.88 -6.84 5.67
N PRO A 916 19.97 -6.04 5.64
CA PRO A 916 20.31 -4.93 6.56
C PRO A 916 19.49 -3.66 6.31
N ASP A 917 18.81 -3.54 5.16
CA ASP A 917 18.03 -2.37 4.76
C ASP A 917 16.66 -2.79 4.20
N GLY A 918 15.84 -1.84 3.74
CA GLY A 918 14.58 -2.10 3.08
C GLY A 918 14.73 -2.30 1.56
N GLY A 919 13.69 -2.89 0.92
CA GLY A 919 13.63 -3.07 -0.52
C GLY A 919 14.76 -3.95 -1.09
N ASP A 920 15.36 -3.50 -2.20
CA ASP A 920 16.38 -4.27 -2.93
C ASP A 920 17.65 -4.58 -2.13
N LYS A 921 17.95 -3.80 -1.10
CA LYS A 921 19.09 -4.01 -0.21
C LYS A 921 18.76 -4.87 1.02
N GLY A 922 17.50 -5.24 1.19
CA GLY A 922 17.00 -6.08 2.27
C GLY A 922 16.92 -7.56 1.91
N GLY A 923 16.09 -8.28 2.65
CA GLY A 923 15.75 -9.67 2.36
C GLY A 923 16.76 -10.72 2.79
N ASN A 924 17.74 -10.34 3.58
CA ASN A 924 18.69 -11.29 4.18
C ASN A 924 18.37 -11.52 5.66
N LEU A 925 18.75 -12.69 6.17
CA LEU A 925 18.83 -12.97 7.60
C LEU A 925 20.13 -12.35 8.13
N VAL A 926 20.02 -11.30 8.96
CA VAL A 926 21.18 -10.56 9.48
C VAL A 926 21.69 -11.18 10.77
N ALA A 927 20.78 -11.48 11.68
CA ALA A 927 21.09 -12.10 12.97
C ALA A 927 19.90 -12.95 13.44
N CYS A 928 20.20 -14.01 14.20
CA CYS A 928 19.19 -14.78 14.91
C CYS A 928 19.79 -15.27 16.24
N GLY A 929 18.94 -15.45 17.23
CA GLY A 929 19.32 -15.92 18.56
C GLY A 929 18.67 -15.14 19.68
N THR A 930 19.26 -15.19 20.87
CA THR A 930 18.78 -14.44 22.05
C THR A 930 18.97 -12.92 21.88
N PRO A 931 18.24 -12.09 22.64
CA PRO A 931 18.42 -10.64 22.58
C PRO A 931 19.89 -10.20 22.75
N GLN A 932 20.64 -10.86 23.62
CA GLN A 932 22.06 -10.59 23.87
C GLN A 932 22.92 -10.92 22.65
N GLN A 933 22.65 -12.06 21.97
CA GLN A 933 23.37 -12.47 20.76
C GLN A 933 23.12 -11.50 19.60
N VAL A 934 21.88 -11.08 19.39
CA VAL A 934 21.52 -10.11 18.35
C VAL A 934 22.13 -8.74 18.65
N ALA A 935 22.13 -8.29 19.93
CA ALA A 935 22.76 -7.04 20.34
C ALA A 935 24.30 -7.04 20.16
N ALA A 936 24.91 -8.22 20.18
CA ALA A 936 26.33 -8.39 19.93
C ALA A 936 26.69 -8.44 18.42
N CYS A 937 25.74 -8.62 17.53
CA CYS A 937 25.96 -8.70 16.09
C CYS A 937 26.18 -7.31 15.47
N PRO A 938 27.37 -6.98 14.93
CA PRO A 938 27.66 -5.65 14.38
C PRO A 938 26.81 -5.30 13.15
N GLY A 939 26.36 -6.31 12.39
CA GLY A 939 25.51 -6.12 11.20
C GLY A 939 24.04 -5.84 11.50
N SER A 940 23.59 -6.08 12.74
CA SER A 940 22.22 -5.89 13.16
C SER A 940 21.98 -4.44 13.56
N ILE A 941 21.17 -3.73 12.80
CA ILE A 941 20.72 -2.37 13.15
C ILE A 941 19.83 -2.44 14.40
N THR A 942 18.91 -3.39 14.44
CA THR A 942 18.07 -3.62 15.64
C THR A 942 18.91 -3.89 16.87
N GLY A 943 19.96 -4.72 16.72
CA GLY A 943 20.89 -5.02 17.81
C GLY A 943 21.63 -3.81 18.37
N GLN A 944 21.96 -2.83 17.52
CA GLN A 944 22.62 -1.59 17.97
C GLN A 944 21.71 -0.76 18.88
N PHE A 945 20.43 -0.66 18.55
CA PHE A 945 19.44 0.02 19.40
C PHE A 945 19.12 -0.78 20.67
N LEU A 946 19.00 -2.09 20.54
CA LEU A 946 18.67 -3.02 21.63
C LEU A 946 19.70 -2.99 22.78
N LYS A 947 20.97 -2.73 22.48
CA LYS A 947 22.02 -2.58 23.48
C LYS A 947 21.71 -1.61 24.62
N LYS A 948 20.94 -0.57 24.33
CA LYS A 948 20.58 0.46 25.33
C LYS A 948 19.52 -0.05 26.33
N TYR A 949 18.77 -1.07 25.96
CA TYR A 949 17.64 -1.61 26.70
C TYR A 949 17.97 -2.91 27.46
N LEU A 950 19.12 -3.51 27.19
CA LEU A 950 19.57 -4.72 27.88
C LEU A 950 20.33 -4.37 29.14
N PRO A 951 20.23 -5.19 30.21
CA PRO A 951 21.05 -5.04 31.41
C PRO A 951 22.53 -5.05 31.04
N LYS A 952 23.30 -4.16 31.66
CA LYS A 952 24.77 -4.09 31.47
C LYS A 952 25.49 -5.27 32.11
#